data_a7b34f365eb514e6a134cf0c5cde17dd
#
_entry.id   a7b34f365eb514e6a134cf0c5cde17dd
#
_cell.length_a   1.000
_cell.length_b   1.000
_cell.length_c   1.000
_cell.angle_alpha   90.00
_cell.angle_beta   90.00
_cell.angle_gamma   90.00
#
_symmetry.space_group_name_H-M   'P 1'
#
loop_
_entity.id
_entity.type
_entity.pdbx_description
1 polymer ?
#
loop_
_entity_poly.entity_id
_entity_poly.type
_entity_poly.pdbx_seq_one_letter_code
_entity_poly.pdbx_strand_id
1 'polypeptide(L)'
;MALAALFALLAATMAGTHSASAAPAAPAAAGAPARPAPPATPDPSLTDHPLTYAPGPLDNPDKGLAVYYNAGTDQNTGYPHSITWSYFPLSAVMTDASDCTALDWSPVEKMLDETASYGNTAAIRFYLDYPSGNPTNGIPACWNGKVPTNDDTYWNTQSPDYNNAFLLSSLQQFIGQFGAKYDGDPRIGFIQMGLIGYWGEWHTWPENGTGGYPDFMATDANAALIVKAFANAFHTTKIEVRYPTSGGGAANDLDVGYHDDSFCYREGDPLAGVTLPQSMGGADYSQLQYALDEGVENKWITDSMGGEVRPEIQGSVFGTWGSGASGSDDDIKACIEMEHTTWKLDQGSTGYSPTDPDVGAAVRAMGYDLTVPDAYYGSSVSGTAKIGVKISNDGVAPFYHPWTVRLGLKDSSGKVVKTWDTSWDLTKVMPLKIRAFPDWNAGTDPTYLPYGYPEYFDTSVDTSSVASGSYQLVMDVVNPLSAVNAAAKSLRFANATQNADGWLGLGAIDVGSGNSGGGDGGATSYEAEASANTLTGGAAVADCTGCSGGQKVGYLGNGATLTFDNVAGGSGGATQVTVAYTSAVARTLQISANGGTPVNVSVTPTADWQTTATTTATLDLNAGNANTVTLANPGDWAPDIDRITVG
;
A
#
# COMPACT_ATOMS: atom_id res chain seq x y z
N MET A 1 18.36 -7.48 28.24
CA MET A 1 19.57 -6.66 28.20
C MET A 1 19.96 -6.52 26.76
N ALA A 2 19.67 -5.38 26.16
CA ALA A 2 19.94 -5.11 24.76
C ALA A 2 21.45 -5.09 24.53
N LEU A 3 21.96 -5.96 23.65
CA LEU A 3 23.31 -5.88 23.15
C LEU A 3 23.30 -4.92 21.96
N ALA A 4 23.58 -3.64 22.23
CA ALA A 4 23.92 -2.70 21.17
C ALA A 4 25.28 -3.13 20.60
N ALA A 5 25.31 -3.63 19.38
CA ALA A 5 26.53 -3.88 18.64
C ALA A 5 27.12 -2.52 18.23
N LEU A 6 28.22 -2.15 18.85
CA LEU A 6 28.98 -0.94 18.56
C LEU A 6 29.80 -1.18 17.27
N PHE A 7 29.35 -0.64 16.14
CA PHE A 7 30.17 -0.59 14.92
C PHE A 7 31.11 0.61 15.00
N ALA A 8 32.38 0.37 15.16
CA ALA A 8 33.43 1.36 14.97
C ALA A 8 33.93 1.29 13.52
N LEU A 9 33.57 2.26 12.71
CA LEU A 9 34.01 2.43 11.34
C LEU A 9 35.41 3.05 11.33
N LEU A 10 36.37 2.34 10.81
CA LEU A 10 37.66 2.92 10.41
C LEU A 10 37.63 3.16 8.90
N ALA A 11 37.50 4.40 8.48
CA ALA A 11 37.56 4.80 7.09
C ALA A 11 39.03 4.65 6.59
N ALA A 12 39.26 3.70 5.68
CA ALA A 12 40.49 3.62 4.91
C ALA A 12 40.22 4.15 3.50
N THR A 13 40.71 5.36 3.21
CA THR A 13 40.77 5.94 1.87
C THR A 13 41.70 5.14 0.97
N MET A 14 41.16 4.45 -0.02
CA MET A 14 41.94 3.89 -1.12
C MET A 14 41.51 4.57 -2.42
N ALA A 15 42.32 5.49 -2.91
CA ALA A 15 42.25 5.98 -4.27
C ALA A 15 42.76 4.91 -5.24
N GLY A 16 41.86 4.13 -5.80
CA GLY A 16 42.17 3.20 -6.89
C GLY A 16 41.95 3.90 -8.23
N THR A 17 43.01 4.00 -9.03
CA THR A 17 42.94 4.46 -10.42
C THR A 17 42.21 3.44 -11.27
N HIS A 18 40.96 3.70 -11.58
CA HIS A 18 40.18 2.93 -12.56
C HIS A 18 40.58 3.36 -13.97
N SER A 19 41.02 2.41 -14.78
CA SER A 19 41.16 2.58 -16.22
C SER A 19 39.75 2.81 -16.78
N ALA A 20 39.53 3.96 -17.43
CA ALA A 20 38.26 4.28 -18.08
C ALA A 20 37.96 3.22 -19.16
N SER A 21 37.14 2.25 -18.82
CA SER A 21 36.35 1.51 -19.80
C SER A 21 35.30 2.48 -20.34
N ALA A 22 35.08 2.46 -21.65
CA ALA A 22 34.07 3.30 -22.27
C ALA A 22 32.75 3.11 -21.53
N ALA A 23 32.15 4.20 -21.04
CA ALA A 23 30.86 4.17 -20.38
C ALA A 23 29.87 3.40 -21.29
N PRO A 24 29.12 2.42 -20.76
CA PRO A 24 28.00 1.87 -21.50
C PRO A 24 27.08 3.01 -21.91
N ALA A 25 26.51 2.90 -23.10
CA ALA A 25 25.52 3.86 -23.56
C ALA A 25 24.46 3.99 -22.46
N ALA A 26 24.10 5.24 -22.10
CA ALA A 26 23.06 5.47 -21.11
C ALA A 26 21.85 4.58 -21.46
N PRO A 27 21.29 3.82 -20.50
CA PRO A 27 20.10 3.03 -20.75
C PRO A 27 19.03 3.95 -21.34
N ALA A 28 18.29 3.44 -22.32
CA ALA A 28 17.14 4.16 -22.85
C ALA A 28 16.26 4.52 -21.65
N ALA A 29 15.84 5.79 -21.55
CA ALA A 29 15.00 6.26 -20.46
C ALA A 29 13.86 5.26 -20.25
N ALA A 30 13.82 4.61 -19.08
CA ALA A 30 12.74 3.73 -18.72
C ALA A 30 11.43 4.52 -18.82
N GLY A 31 10.51 4.07 -19.64
CA GLY A 31 9.21 4.70 -19.78
C GLY A 31 8.35 4.40 -18.56
N ALA A 32 7.50 5.35 -18.17
CA ALA A 32 6.46 5.04 -17.18
C ALA A 32 5.68 3.77 -17.64
N PRO A 33 5.27 2.90 -16.72
CA PRO A 33 4.50 1.71 -17.06
C PRO A 33 3.20 2.09 -17.77
N ALA A 34 2.73 1.21 -18.65
CA ALA A 34 1.48 1.45 -19.34
C ALA A 34 0.34 1.59 -18.32
N ARG A 35 -0.43 2.68 -18.45
CA ARG A 35 -1.57 2.93 -17.59
C ARG A 35 -2.60 1.79 -17.71
N PRO A 36 -3.17 1.27 -16.63
CA PRO A 36 -4.25 0.30 -16.69
C PRO A 36 -5.42 0.77 -17.56
N ALA A 37 -6.23 -0.16 -18.05
CA ALA A 37 -7.46 0.20 -18.74
C ALA A 37 -8.43 0.88 -17.75
N PRO A 38 -9.23 1.87 -18.20
CA PRO A 38 -10.25 2.45 -17.34
C PRO A 38 -11.23 1.39 -16.82
N PRO A 39 -11.66 1.46 -15.56
CA PRO A 39 -12.61 0.52 -14.99
C PRO A 39 -14.01 0.64 -15.63
N ALA A 40 -14.88 -0.33 -15.33
CA ALA A 40 -16.28 -0.26 -15.69
C ALA A 40 -16.95 0.96 -15.04
N THR A 41 -17.96 1.52 -15.70
CA THR A 41 -18.77 2.60 -15.13
C THR A 41 -19.84 2.04 -14.19
N PRO A 42 -20.18 2.76 -13.11
CA PRO A 42 -21.29 2.37 -12.25
C PRO A 42 -22.60 2.19 -13.02
N ASP A 43 -23.44 1.26 -12.56
CA ASP A 43 -24.78 1.06 -13.10
C ASP A 43 -25.63 2.31 -12.84
N PRO A 44 -26.13 3.01 -13.88
CA PRO A 44 -26.87 4.26 -13.72
C PRO A 44 -28.23 4.10 -13.02
N SER A 45 -28.69 2.87 -12.79
CA SER A 45 -29.90 2.58 -12.02
C SER A 45 -29.68 2.58 -10.51
N LEU A 46 -28.43 2.59 -10.05
CA LEU A 46 -28.08 2.61 -8.63
C LEU A 46 -27.92 4.05 -8.14
N THR A 47 -28.27 4.26 -6.88
CA THR A 47 -28.04 5.54 -6.20
C THR A 47 -26.60 5.61 -5.73
N ASP A 48 -25.96 6.74 -5.96
CA ASP A 48 -24.62 7.04 -5.45
C ASP A 48 -24.70 7.49 -3.99
N HIS A 49 -23.85 6.88 -3.16
CA HIS A 49 -23.70 7.16 -1.74
C HIS A 49 -22.24 7.53 -1.47
N PRO A 50 -21.87 8.83 -1.52
CA PRO A 50 -20.51 9.27 -1.30
C PRO A 50 -20.06 9.04 0.14
N LEU A 51 -18.81 8.61 0.32
CA LEU A 51 -18.18 8.41 1.62
C LEU A 51 -17.12 9.46 1.88
N THR A 52 -17.06 9.93 3.13
CA THR A 52 -16.07 10.93 3.55
C THR A 52 -14.72 10.26 3.82
N TYR A 53 -13.65 10.86 3.29
CA TYR A 53 -12.28 10.47 3.59
C TYR A 53 -11.93 10.75 5.07
N ALA A 54 -11.13 9.85 5.65
CA ALA A 54 -10.38 10.09 6.88
C ALA A 54 -9.07 9.30 6.79
N PRO A 55 -7.95 9.80 7.34
CA PRO A 55 -6.67 9.10 7.22
C PRO A 55 -6.74 7.65 7.67
N GLY A 56 -6.21 6.74 6.86
CA GLY A 56 -6.12 5.31 7.16
C GLY A 56 -5.25 5.02 8.39
N PRO A 57 -5.39 3.84 9.00
CA PRO A 57 -4.58 3.44 10.14
C PRO A 57 -3.13 3.17 9.71
N LEU A 58 -2.21 3.27 10.68
CA LEU A 58 -0.78 3.10 10.46
C LEU A 58 -0.33 1.63 10.53
N ASP A 59 -1.21 0.73 10.99
CA ASP A 59 -0.96 -0.69 11.20
C ASP A 59 -1.87 -1.59 10.35
N ASN A 60 -2.19 -1.14 9.13
CA ASN A 60 -2.87 -1.99 8.15
C ASN A 60 -2.01 -3.22 7.82
N PRO A 61 -2.64 -4.41 7.57
CA PRO A 61 -1.92 -5.65 7.32
C PRO A 61 -0.94 -5.58 6.14
N ASP A 62 0.18 -6.27 6.28
CA ASP A 62 1.17 -6.55 5.23
C ASP A 62 1.71 -5.30 4.51
N LYS A 63 1.87 -4.19 5.26
CA LYS A 63 2.47 -2.93 4.76
C LYS A 63 3.10 -2.10 5.87
N GLY A 64 3.84 -1.08 5.49
CA GLY A 64 4.36 -0.07 6.40
C GLY A 64 5.57 -0.56 7.20
N LEU A 65 5.62 -0.25 8.50
CA LEU A 65 6.75 -0.64 9.33
C LEU A 65 6.64 -2.09 9.80
N ALA A 66 7.79 -2.77 9.81
CA ALA A 66 8.01 -4.03 10.50
C ALA A 66 8.91 -3.83 11.72
N VAL A 67 8.72 -4.67 12.74
CA VAL A 67 9.57 -4.70 13.93
C VAL A 67 10.35 -6.01 14.00
N TYR A 68 11.52 -5.97 14.64
CA TYR A 68 12.31 -7.17 14.86
C TYR A 68 11.67 -8.07 15.91
N TYR A 69 11.59 -9.37 15.63
CA TYR A 69 11.10 -10.37 16.59
C TYR A 69 11.99 -10.46 17.83
N ASN A 70 11.39 -10.34 18.99
CA ASN A 70 12.06 -10.54 20.26
C ASN A 70 11.18 -11.41 21.17
N ALA A 71 11.52 -12.67 21.29
CA ALA A 71 10.70 -13.68 21.98
C ALA A 71 10.32 -13.26 23.40
N GLY A 72 9.04 -13.40 23.74
CA GLY A 72 8.49 -13.07 25.05
C GLY A 72 8.33 -11.57 25.32
N THR A 73 8.53 -10.72 24.32
CA THR A 73 8.32 -9.25 24.41
C THR A 73 7.05 -8.88 23.64
N ASP A 74 6.27 -7.94 24.20
CA ASP A 74 5.09 -7.41 23.51
C ASP A 74 5.50 -6.69 22.22
N GLN A 75 5.15 -7.29 21.09
CA GLN A 75 5.47 -6.79 19.75
C GLN A 75 4.59 -5.60 19.33
N ASN A 76 3.57 -5.26 20.11
CA ASN A 76 2.75 -4.07 19.88
C ASN A 76 3.31 -2.81 20.56
N THR A 77 4.49 -2.89 21.18
CA THR A 77 5.21 -1.73 21.70
C THR A 77 5.92 -0.98 20.57
N GLY A 78 6.01 0.34 20.67
CA GLY A 78 6.65 1.18 19.66
C GLY A 78 5.67 1.80 18.68
N TYR A 79 6.14 2.11 17.47
CA TYR A 79 5.29 2.68 16.42
C TYR A 79 4.29 1.64 15.90
N PRO A 80 3.04 2.04 15.52
CA PRO A 80 2.05 1.10 14.97
C PRO A 80 2.59 0.33 13.76
N HIS A 81 2.44 -0.99 13.76
CA HIS A 81 2.95 -1.92 12.75
C HIS A 81 2.06 -3.17 12.64
N SER A 82 2.21 -3.92 11.56
CA SER A 82 1.48 -5.16 11.32
C SER A 82 2.38 -6.32 10.94
N ILE A 83 3.69 -6.10 10.82
CA ILE A 83 4.67 -7.11 10.40
C ILE A 83 5.72 -7.27 11.50
N THR A 84 6.04 -8.53 11.81
CA THR A 84 7.16 -8.90 12.68
C THR A 84 8.20 -9.66 11.86
N TRP A 85 9.41 -9.13 11.79
CA TRP A 85 10.49 -9.71 11.01
C TRP A 85 11.44 -10.56 11.84
N SER A 86 11.91 -11.70 11.32
CA SER A 86 12.80 -12.61 12.04
C SER A 86 13.84 -13.27 11.15
N TYR A 87 15.06 -13.39 11.70
CA TYR A 87 16.10 -14.28 11.21
C TYR A 87 16.03 -15.67 11.83
N PHE A 88 16.40 -16.68 11.02
CA PHE A 88 16.71 -18.02 11.53
C PHE A 88 18.02 -18.54 10.93
N PRO A 89 19.00 -18.97 11.74
CA PRO A 89 20.08 -19.79 11.22
C PRO A 89 19.50 -21.12 10.70
N LEU A 90 19.94 -21.57 9.54
CA LEU A 90 19.45 -22.85 8.99
C LEU A 90 19.68 -24.01 9.97
N SER A 91 20.78 -23.96 10.74
CA SER A 91 21.11 -24.92 11.80
C SER A 91 20.08 -24.99 12.94
N ALA A 92 19.21 -23.97 13.10
CA ALA A 92 18.15 -23.99 14.12
C ALA A 92 16.99 -24.92 13.76
N VAL A 93 16.79 -25.20 12.47
CA VAL A 93 15.75 -26.12 11.97
C VAL A 93 16.33 -27.42 11.41
N MET A 94 17.53 -27.41 10.86
CA MET A 94 18.27 -28.59 10.39
C MET A 94 19.21 -29.08 11.49
N THR A 95 18.63 -29.66 12.54
CA THR A 95 19.32 -29.93 13.80
C THR A 95 19.95 -31.33 13.88
N ASP A 96 19.50 -32.30 13.08
CA ASP A 96 20.05 -33.67 13.11
C ASP A 96 21.39 -33.73 12.37
N ALA A 97 22.47 -34.01 13.11
CA ALA A 97 23.81 -34.11 12.55
C ALA A 97 24.00 -35.28 11.57
N SER A 98 23.09 -36.27 11.58
CA SER A 98 23.18 -37.47 10.73
C SER A 98 22.26 -37.40 9.50
N ASP A 99 21.18 -36.62 9.57
CA ASP A 99 20.16 -36.50 8.54
C ASP A 99 19.83 -35.04 8.22
N CYS A 100 20.32 -34.51 7.13
CA CYS A 100 20.02 -33.15 6.65
C CYS A 100 18.59 -32.99 6.12
N THR A 101 17.79 -34.05 6.05
CA THR A 101 16.39 -33.99 5.58
C THR A 101 15.39 -33.91 6.74
N ALA A 102 15.83 -34.22 7.95
CA ALA A 102 15.02 -34.12 9.17
C ALA A 102 15.03 -32.67 9.67
N LEU A 103 13.89 -32.00 9.63
CA LEU A 103 13.74 -30.59 10.03
C LEU A 103 12.88 -30.47 11.29
N ASP A 104 13.38 -29.70 12.25
CA ASP A 104 12.63 -29.27 13.44
C ASP A 104 12.12 -27.84 13.23
N TRP A 105 10.84 -27.71 12.96
CA TRP A 105 10.19 -26.43 12.74
C TRP A 105 9.77 -25.70 14.03
N SER A 106 10.01 -26.29 15.20
CA SER A 106 9.54 -25.73 16.50
C SER A 106 9.96 -24.26 16.71
N PRO A 107 11.18 -23.81 16.37
CA PRO A 107 11.54 -22.40 16.52
C PRO A 107 10.71 -21.45 15.63
N VAL A 108 10.41 -21.88 14.41
CA VAL A 108 9.59 -21.11 13.45
C VAL A 108 8.15 -21.07 13.92
N GLU A 109 7.56 -22.23 14.29
CA GLU A 109 6.19 -22.30 14.80
C GLU A 109 6.00 -21.40 16.02
N LYS A 110 6.93 -21.45 16.98
CA LYS A 110 6.88 -20.60 18.16
C LYS A 110 6.84 -19.11 17.80
N MET A 111 7.69 -18.68 16.89
CA MET A 111 7.73 -17.28 16.43
C MET A 111 6.44 -16.90 15.70
N LEU A 112 5.91 -17.77 14.82
CA LEU A 112 4.68 -17.54 14.08
C LEU A 112 3.47 -17.42 15.02
N ASP A 113 3.34 -18.32 16.00
CA ASP A 113 2.22 -18.31 16.95
C ASP A 113 2.28 -17.06 17.85
N GLU A 114 3.48 -16.68 18.31
CA GLU A 114 3.67 -15.48 19.11
C GLU A 114 3.36 -14.22 18.30
N THR A 115 3.87 -14.09 17.07
CA THR A 115 3.59 -12.98 16.15
C THR A 115 2.08 -12.86 15.86
N ALA A 116 1.42 -13.98 15.54
CA ALA A 116 -0.01 -14.02 15.30
C ALA A 116 -0.82 -13.59 16.53
N SER A 117 -0.33 -13.87 17.74
CA SER A 117 -1.02 -13.48 19.00
C SER A 117 -1.12 -11.96 19.18
N TYR A 118 -0.26 -11.19 18.51
CA TYR A 118 -0.30 -9.72 18.44
C TYR A 118 -1.10 -9.19 17.23
N GLY A 119 -1.64 -10.08 16.40
CA GLY A 119 -2.37 -9.74 15.18
C GLY A 119 -1.46 -9.35 14.01
N ASN A 120 -0.17 -9.66 14.11
CA ASN A 120 0.83 -9.38 13.06
C ASN A 120 1.05 -10.61 12.19
N THR A 121 1.50 -10.39 10.95
CA THR A 121 2.10 -11.41 10.09
C THR A 121 3.62 -11.41 10.23
N ALA A 122 4.26 -12.51 9.85
CA ALA A 122 5.71 -12.65 9.90
C ALA A 122 6.35 -12.33 8.54
N ALA A 123 7.52 -11.68 8.55
CA ALA A 123 8.49 -11.72 7.47
C ALA A 123 9.68 -12.56 7.94
N ILE A 124 10.08 -13.57 7.15
CA ILE A 124 11.04 -14.60 7.57
C ILE A 124 12.22 -14.63 6.60
N ARG A 125 13.44 -14.72 7.18
CA ARG A 125 14.68 -14.98 6.44
C ARG A 125 15.49 -16.07 7.12
N PHE A 126 16.02 -17.00 6.35
CA PHE A 126 17.06 -17.95 6.81
C PHE A 126 18.44 -17.51 6.37
N TYR A 127 19.45 -17.77 7.17
CA TYR A 127 20.85 -17.48 6.84
C TYR A 127 21.77 -18.67 7.11
N LEU A 128 22.92 -18.68 6.44
CA LEU A 128 24.04 -19.59 6.68
C LEU A 128 25.23 -18.89 7.31
N ASP A 129 25.48 -17.66 6.90
CA ASP A 129 26.63 -16.88 7.26
C ASP A 129 26.19 -15.60 8.00
N TYR A 130 26.81 -15.33 9.13
CA TYR A 130 26.48 -14.17 9.98
C TYR A 130 27.76 -13.42 10.39
N PRO A 131 28.24 -12.48 9.56
CA PRO A 131 29.38 -11.63 9.92
C PRO A 131 29.04 -10.78 11.14
N SER A 132 29.88 -10.72 12.14
CA SER A 132 29.83 -9.77 13.27
C SER A 132 30.67 -10.17 14.45
N GLY A 133 31.61 -11.12 14.29
CA GLY A 133 32.36 -11.65 15.40
C GLY A 133 31.52 -12.50 16.38
N ASN A 134 30.27 -12.73 16.10
CA ASN A 134 29.43 -13.65 16.85
C ASN A 134 29.38 -14.99 16.09
N PRO A 135 29.92 -16.08 16.66
CA PRO A 135 30.23 -17.31 15.93
C PRO A 135 29.04 -18.16 15.53
N THR A 136 27.82 -17.72 15.69
CA THR A 136 26.63 -18.46 15.26
C THR A 136 26.40 -18.29 13.76
N ASN A 137 27.27 -18.91 12.94
CA ASN A 137 26.90 -19.17 11.57
C ASN A 137 25.71 -20.15 11.56
N GLY A 138 24.90 -20.08 10.50
CA GLY A 138 23.72 -20.93 10.31
C GLY A 138 24.02 -22.29 9.69
N ILE A 139 25.29 -22.71 9.61
CA ILE A 139 25.71 -23.94 8.91
C ILE A 139 25.25 -25.17 9.69
N PRO A 140 24.46 -26.06 9.09
CA PRO A 140 23.98 -27.28 9.77
C PRO A 140 25.10 -28.28 10.05
N ALA A 141 25.04 -28.93 11.22
CA ALA A 141 26.03 -29.93 11.62
C ALA A 141 26.14 -31.15 10.68
N CYS A 142 25.03 -31.51 10.00
CA CYS A 142 24.98 -32.60 9.03
C CYS A 142 25.83 -32.32 7.76
N TRP A 143 26.25 -31.07 7.55
CA TRP A 143 27.13 -30.68 6.44
C TRP A 143 28.63 -30.87 6.76
N ASN A 144 28.98 -31.16 8.00
CA ASN A 144 30.39 -31.38 8.41
C ASN A 144 31.06 -32.42 7.53
N GLY A 145 32.22 -32.05 6.94
CA GLY A 145 32.99 -32.88 6.03
C GLY A 145 32.39 -33.05 4.62
N LYS A 146 31.23 -32.42 4.33
CA LYS A 146 30.59 -32.44 3.00
C LYS A 146 30.63 -31.07 2.32
N VAL A 147 30.53 -30.00 3.09
CA VAL A 147 30.58 -28.62 2.62
C VAL A 147 31.85 -27.99 3.19
N PRO A 148 32.81 -27.59 2.33
CA PRO A 148 33.94 -26.79 2.75
C PRO A 148 33.52 -25.43 3.28
N THR A 149 34.30 -24.82 4.16
CA THR A 149 34.16 -23.45 4.60
C THR A 149 35.40 -22.64 4.27
N ASN A 150 35.21 -21.36 4.03
CA ASN A 150 36.25 -20.37 3.83
C ASN A 150 36.39 -19.54 5.11
N ASP A 151 37.63 -19.29 5.51
CA ASP A 151 37.93 -18.39 6.62
C ASP A 151 37.75 -16.93 6.14
N ASP A 152 36.72 -16.30 6.59
CA ASP A 152 36.51 -14.87 6.41
C ASP A 152 37.28 -14.12 7.49
N THR A 153 38.43 -13.56 7.12
CA THR A 153 39.32 -12.85 8.04
C THR A 153 38.88 -11.40 8.31
N TYR A 154 38.06 -10.82 7.45
CA TYR A 154 37.55 -9.46 7.65
C TYR A 154 36.46 -9.44 8.73
N TRP A 155 35.48 -10.32 8.63
CA TRP A 155 34.35 -10.43 9.55
C TRP A 155 34.60 -11.44 10.70
N ASN A 156 35.73 -12.19 10.66
CA ASN A 156 36.05 -13.23 11.62
C ASN A 156 34.94 -14.30 11.74
N THR A 157 34.49 -14.83 10.61
CA THR A 157 33.48 -15.86 10.51
C THR A 157 33.88 -16.96 9.53
N GLN A 158 33.04 -17.99 9.39
CA GLN A 158 33.23 -19.11 8.46
C GLN A 158 32.11 -19.04 7.41
N SER A 159 32.49 -18.75 6.17
CA SER A 159 31.56 -18.76 5.04
C SER A 159 31.52 -20.14 4.38
N PRO A 160 30.35 -20.74 4.15
CA PRO A 160 30.33 -22.01 3.41
C PRO A 160 30.70 -21.80 1.94
N ASP A 161 31.21 -22.84 1.30
CA ASP A 161 31.40 -22.85 -0.15
C ASP A 161 30.02 -22.90 -0.84
N TYR A 162 29.48 -21.74 -1.21
CA TYR A 162 28.19 -21.59 -1.88
C TYR A 162 28.15 -22.26 -3.27
N ASN A 163 29.29 -22.69 -3.80
CA ASN A 163 29.36 -23.42 -5.08
C ASN A 163 29.43 -24.94 -4.89
N ASN A 164 29.40 -25.42 -3.65
CA ASN A 164 29.44 -26.84 -3.35
C ASN A 164 28.12 -27.53 -3.77
N ALA A 165 28.21 -28.59 -4.56
CA ALA A 165 27.04 -29.30 -5.11
C ALA A 165 26.15 -29.93 -4.01
N PHE A 166 26.74 -30.39 -2.90
CA PHE A 166 25.96 -30.94 -1.78
C PHE A 166 25.19 -29.84 -1.06
N LEU A 167 25.81 -28.67 -0.81
CA LEU A 167 25.14 -27.50 -0.26
C LEU A 167 23.92 -27.11 -1.12
N LEU A 168 24.13 -26.93 -2.43
CA LEU A 168 23.07 -26.53 -3.35
C LEU A 168 21.90 -27.51 -3.35
N SER A 169 22.19 -28.83 -3.40
CA SER A 169 21.14 -29.85 -3.36
C SER A 169 20.41 -29.90 -2.02
N SER A 170 21.12 -29.71 -0.90
CA SER A 170 20.54 -29.66 0.45
C SER A 170 19.64 -28.43 0.63
N LEU A 171 20.06 -27.27 0.10
CA LEU A 171 19.23 -26.06 0.11
C LEU A 171 17.97 -26.21 -0.73
N GLN A 172 18.06 -26.76 -1.93
CA GLN A 172 16.87 -27.00 -2.77
C GLN A 172 15.88 -27.93 -2.07
N GLN A 173 16.36 -28.97 -1.36
CA GLN A 173 15.53 -29.86 -0.58
C GLN A 173 14.88 -29.15 0.62
N PHE A 174 15.64 -28.35 1.36
CA PHE A 174 15.13 -27.55 2.47
C PHE A 174 14.04 -26.60 1.99
N ILE A 175 14.29 -25.84 0.91
CA ILE A 175 13.33 -24.88 0.33
C ILE A 175 12.04 -25.60 -0.11
N GLY A 176 12.16 -26.77 -0.73
CA GLY A 176 11.00 -27.59 -1.09
C GLY A 176 10.14 -28.00 0.12
N GLN A 177 10.78 -28.40 1.22
CA GLN A 177 10.06 -28.74 2.47
C GLN A 177 9.48 -27.50 3.16
N PHE A 178 10.19 -26.35 3.08
CA PHE A 178 9.74 -25.08 3.61
C PHE A 178 8.46 -24.62 2.90
N GLY A 179 8.46 -24.64 1.56
CA GLY A 179 7.27 -24.31 0.79
C GLY A 179 6.11 -25.29 1.01
N ALA A 180 6.40 -26.60 1.02
CA ALA A 180 5.37 -27.63 1.28
C ALA A 180 4.66 -27.46 2.64
N LYS A 181 5.35 -26.85 3.62
CA LYS A 181 4.78 -26.61 4.95
C LYS A 181 4.10 -25.25 5.08
N TYR A 182 4.65 -24.21 4.46
CA TYR A 182 4.31 -22.81 4.79
C TYR A 182 3.79 -21.98 3.62
N ASP A 183 3.77 -22.48 2.38
CA ASP A 183 3.16 -21.72 1.30
C ASP A 183 1.66 -21.52 1.57
N GLY A 184 1.24 -20.27 1.66
CA GLY A 184 -0.14 -19.89 2.01
C GLY A 184 -0.48 -19.96 3.50
N ASP A 185 0.49 -20.14 4.42
CA ASP A 185 0.24 -20.02 5.85
C ASP A 185 -0.15 -18.55 6.18
N PRO A 186 -1.36 -18.31 6.73
CA PRO A 186 -1.86 -16.94 6.94
C PRO A 186 -1.09 -16.16 8.01
N ARG A 187 -0.19 -16.80 8.76
CA ARG A 187 0.71 -16.15 9.72
C ARG A 187 1.93 -15.51 9.05
N ILE A 188 2.16 -15.81 7.75
CA ILE A 188 3.33 -15.32 6.99
C ILE A 188 2.89 -14.34 5.92
N GLY A 189 3.31 -13.07 6.04
CA GLY A 189 3.12 -12.06 5.01
C GLY A 189 4.17 -12.17 3.90
N PHE A 190 5.47 -12.32 4.28
CA PHE A 190 6.59 -12.30 3.34
C PHE A 190 7.67 -13.31 3.71
N ILE A 191 8.34 -13.83 2.69
CA ILE A 191 9.57 -14.61 2.84
C ILE A 191 10.67 -13.94 2.04
N GLN A 192 11.74 -13.53 2.72
CA GLN A 192 12.96 -13.09 2.06
C GLN A 192 13.81 -14.31 1.72
N MET A 193 14.20 -14.42 0.45
CA MET A 193 15.09 -15.47 -0.02
C MET A 193 16.50 -15.26 0.58
N GLY A 194 16.72 -15.81 1.75
CA GLY A 194 18.02 -15.80 2.39
C GLY A 194 18.94 -16.91 1.86
N LEU A 195 19.75 -17.47 2.74
CA LEU A 195 20.64 -18.64 2.55
C LEU A 195 21.89 -18.39 1.71
N ILE A 196 21.96 -17.34 0.90
CA ILE A 196 23.13 -17.01 0.08
C ILE A 196 23.74 -15.69 0.59
N GLY A 197 25.04 -15.68 0.77
CA GLY A 197 25.79 -14.51 1.19
C GLY A 197 25.66 -14.19 2.68
N TYR A 198 26.32 -13.09 3.08
CA TYR A 198 26.30 -12.60 4.45
C TYR A 198 24.88 -12.19 4.85
N TRP A 199 24.45 -12.55 6.06
CA TRP A 199 23.09 -12.37 6.60
C TRP A 199 21.98 -12.93 5.70
N GLY A 200 22.32 -13.71 4.66
CA GLY A 200 21.39 -14.11 3.63
C GLY A 200 21.01 -12.98 2.67
N GLU A 201 21.87 -11.98 2.49
CA GLU A 201 21.59 -10.77 1.70
C GLU A 201 22.22 -10.77 0.31
N TRP A 202 22.60 -11.92 -0.21
CA TRP A 202 23.07 -12.08 -1.58
C TRP A 202 24.33 -11.27 -1.94
N HIS A 203 25.17 -10.98 -0.96
CA HIS A 203 26.49 -10.39 -1.12
C HIS A 203 27.51 -11.00 -0.14
N THR A 204 28.78 -10.88 -0.47
CA THR A 204 29.89 -11.30 0.40
C THR A 204 30.93 -10.18 0.57
N TRP A 205 30.47 -8.91 0.56
CA TRP A 205 31.38 -7.78 0.69
C TRP A 205 32.12 -7.81 2.05
N PRO A 206 33.49 -7.62 2.09
CA PRO A 206 34.39 -7.29 0.96
C PRO A 206 34.90 -8.51 0.18
N GLU A 207 34.59 -9.76 0.59
CA GLU A 207 35.05 -11.00 -0.05
C GLU A 207 34.25 -11.31 -1.34
N ASN A 208 34.21 -10.33 -2.26
CA ASN A 208 33.51 -10.38 -3.53
C ASN A 208 34.43 -10.33 -4.76
N GLY A 209 35.71 -10.71 -4.58
CA GLY A 209 36.70 -10.72 -5.65
C GLY A 209 37.28 -9.34 -5.99
N THR A 210 36.90 -8.28 -5.27
CA THR A 210 37.42 -6.93 -5.48
C THR A 210 38.43 -6.51 -4.39
N GLY A 211 39.17 -5.45 -4.63
CA GLY A 211 40.10 -4.91 -3.61
C GLY A 211 41.19 -5.86 -3.12
N GLY A 212 41.40 -6.99 -3.78
CA GLY A 212 42.35 -8.03 -3.37
C GLY A 212 41.80 -9.08 -2.40
N TYR A 213 40.52 -9.01 -2.11
CA TYR A 213 39.82 -10.04 -1.33
C TYR A 213 39.44 -11.24 -2.22
N PRO A 214 39.31 -12.45 -1.65
CA PRO A 214 38.77 -13.60 -2.37
C PRO A 214 37.30 -13.36 -2.76
N ASP A 215 36.78 -14.21 -3.63
CA ASP A 215 35.34 -14.21 -3.96
C ASP A 215 34.70 -15.44 -3.29
N PHE A 216 33.83 -15.20 -2.31
CA PHE A 216 33.11 -16.26 -1.60
C PHE A 216 31.66 -16.42 -2.13
N MET A 217 31.24 -15.58 -3.06
CA MET A 217 29.85 -15.61 -3.57
C MET A 217 29.57 -16.86 -4.40
N ALA A 218 28.31 -17.27 -4.42
CA ALA A 218 27.83 -18.23 -5.40
C ALA A 218 27.98 -17.67 -6.82
N THR A 219 28.36 -18.53 -7.77
CA THR A 219 28.23 -18.15 -9.20
C THR A 219 26.78 -17.88 -9.54
N ASP A 220 26.52 -17.01 -10.53
CA ASP A 220 25.15 -16.71 -10.99
C ASP A 220 24.35 -17.98 -11.32
N ALA A 221 24.97 -18.94 -11.99
CA ALA A 221 24.33 -20.21 -12.33
C ALA A 221 23.87 -21.00 -11.08
N ASN A 222 24.67 -21.02 -10.02
CA ASN A 222 24.37 -21.72 -8.76
C ASN A 222 23.35 -20.93 -7.93
N ALA A 223 23.51 -19.63 -7.85
CA ALA A 223 22.56 -18.72 -7.20
C ALA A 223 21.18 -18.79 -7.85
N ALA A 224 21.10 -18.85 -9.17
CA ALA A 224 19.85 -19.04 -9.93
C ALA A 224 19.10 -20.34 -9.59
N LEU A 225 19.82 -21.41 -9.17
CA LEU A 225 19.16 -22.64 -8.70
C LEU A 225 18.36 -22.40 -7.43
N ILE A 226 18.86 -21.55 -6.56
CA ILE A 226 18.22 -21.23 -5.27
C ILE A 226 17.01 -20.30 -5.50
N VAL A 227 17.15 -19.26 -6.34
CA VAL A 227 16.00 -18.41 -6.75
C VAL A 227 14.86 -19.27 -7.31
N LYS A 228 15.18 -20.16 -8.25
CA LYS A 228 14.19 -21.04 -8.87
C LYS A 228 13.58 -22.04 -7.88
N ALA A 229 14.36 -22.50 -6.89
CA ALA A 229 13.84 -23.39 -5.86
C ALA A 229 12.77 -22.68 -5.01
N PHE A 230 13.00 -21.43 -4.60
CA PHE A 230 11.99 -20.64 -3.91
C PHE A 230 10.75 -20.39 -4.77
N ALA A 231 10.92 -19.93 -6.01
CA ALA A 231 9.81 -19.68 -6.91
C ALA A 231 8.97 -20.95 -7.22
N ASN A 232 9.59 -22.11 -7.22
CA ASN A 232 8.89 -23.40 -7.38
C ASN A 232 8.22 -23.91 -6.10
N ALA A 233 8.61 -23.41 -4.94
CA ALA A 233 8.13 -23.86 -3.64
C ALA A 233 7.03 -22.96 -3.06
N PHE A 234 6.97 -21.69 -3.48
CA PHE A 234 6.03 -20.70 -2.99
C PHE A 234 5.23 -20.11 -4.16
N HIS A 235 3.91 -20.24 -4.08
CA HIS A 235 2.96 -19.80 -5.12
C HIS A 235 1.90 -18.84 -4.56
N THR A 236 1.71 -18.83 -3.26
CA THR A 236 0.72 -18.03 -2.55
C THR A 236 1.39 -16.97 -1.68
N THR A 237 2.36 -17.38 -0.87
CA THR A 237 3.13 -16.49 -0.01
C THR A 237 4.08 -15.64 -0.84
N LYS A 238 4.10 -14.34 -0.62
CA LYS A 238 5.00 -13.41 -1.32
C LYS A 238 6.45 -13.66 -0.92
N ILE A 239 7.33 -13.76 -1.93
CA ILE A 239 8.76 -14.02 -1.76
C ILE A 239 9.57 -12.88 -2.38
N GLU A 240 10.69 -12.53 -1.75
CA GLU A 240 11.54 -11.40 -2.14
C GLU A 240 13.00 -11.82 -2.18
N VAL A 241 13.76 -11.37 -3.18
CA VAL A 241 15.22 -11.53 -3.29
C VAL A 241 15.93 -10.19 -3.14
N ARG A 242 17.17 -10.18 -2.67
CA ARG A 242 17.87 -8.92 -2.32
C ARG A 242 18.07 -7.97 -3.51
N TYR A 243 18.55 -8.47 -4.64
CA TYR A 243 18.88 -7.64 -5.78
C TYR A 243 18.24 -8.13 -7.07
N PRO A 244 17.84 -7.21 -7.97
CA PRO A 244 17.47 -7.56 -9.35
C PRO A 244 18.53 -8.39 -10.09
N THR A 245 19.81 -8.18 -9.77
CA THR A 245 20.95 -8.93 -10.35
C THR A 245 21.22 -10.29 -9.70
N SER A 246 20.51 -10.66 -8.63
CA SER A 246 20.74 -11.92 -7.90
C SER A 246 20.60 -13.13 -8.82
N GLY A 247 21.64 -13.97 -8.84
CA GLY A 247 21.69 -15.15 -9.73
C GLY A 247 21.63 -14.81 -11.22
N GLY A 248 22.25 -13.68 -11.63
CA GLY A 248 22.22 -13.21 -13.01
C GLY A 248 20.81 -12.80 -13.47
N GLY A 249 20.02 -12.18 -12.60
CA GLY A 249 18.66 -11.75 -12.91
C GLY A 249 17.61 -12.86 -12.90
N ALA A 250 17.89 -13.98 -12.23
CA ALA A 250 17.02 -15.16 -12.27
C ALA A 250 15.61 -14.94 -11.74
N ALA A 251 15.36 -13.89 -10.96
CA ALA A 251 14.06 -13.53 -10.40
C ALA A 251 13.23 -12.63 -11.34
N ASN A 252 13.84 -12.02 -12.36
CA ASN A 252 13.24 -10.92 -13.12
C ASN A 252 11.95 -11.29 -13.85
N ASP A 253 11.85 -12.52 -14.35
CA ASP A 253 10.67 -13.05 -15.05
C ASP A 253 9.77 -13.95 -14.17
N LEU A 254 10.01 -13.99 -12.85
CA LEU A 254 9.26 -14.83 -11.88
C LEU A 254 8.39 -13.96 -10.97
N ASP A 255 7.40 -14.56 -10.31
CA ASP A 255 6.58 -13.89 -9.28
C ASP A 255 7.40 -13.74 -7.97
N VAL A 256 8.41 -12.89 -8.02
CA VAL A 256 9.40 -12.66 -6.98
C VAL A 256 9.63 -11.16 -6.87
N GLY A 257 9.38 -10.60 -5.69
CA GLY A 257 9.69 -9.21 -5.36
C GLY A 257 11.15 -8.99 -4.98
N TYR A 258 11.46 -7.78 -4.56
CA TYR A 258 12.79 -7.42 -4.10
C TYR A 258 12.75 -6.88 -2.68
N HIS A 259 13.89 -7.00 -1.97
CA HIS A 259 14.06 -6.34 -0.68
C HIS A 259 15.34 -5.51 -0.65
N ASP A 260 15.26 -4.27 -0.20
CA ASP A 260 16.40 -3.38 -0.01
C ASP A 260 16.74 -3.27 1.48
N ASP A 261 17.86 -3.86 1.91
CA ASP A 261 18.29 -3.90 3.32
C ASP A 261 19.28 -2.78 3.70
N SER A 262 19.51 -1.87 2.78
CA SER A 262 20.26 -0.63 3.04
C SER A 262 19.40 0.59 2.73
N PHE A 263 18.08 0.43 2.92
CA PHE A 263 17.07 1.37 2.45
C PHE A 263 17.31 2.79 2.93
N CYS A 264 17.29 3.70 1.93
CA CYS A 264 17.33 5.14 2.08
C CYS A 264 18.53 5.70 2.85
N TYR A 265 19.67 5.03 2.76
CA TYR A 265 20.94 5.47 3.35
C TYR A 265 21.90 5.98 2.29
N ARG A 266 22.56 7.09 2.57
CA ARG A 266 23.63 7.65 1.77
C ARG A 266 24.85 7.92 2.65
N GLU A 267 25.96 7.27 2.34
CA GLU A 267 27.22 7.55 2.99
C GLU A 267 27.74 8.92 2.56
N GLY A 268 28.09 9.84 3.37
CA GLY A 268 28.62 11.20 3.20
C GLY A 268 29.32 11.60 1.87
N ASP A 269 29.45 10.67 0.93
CA ASP A 269 29.80 10.88 -0.47
C ASP A 269 28.51 10.98 -1.30
N PRO A 270 28.31 12.03 -2.12
CA PRO A 270 27.12 12.17 -2.95
C PRO A 270 26.87 11.02 -3.95
N LEU A 271 27.84 10.11 -4.11
CA LEU A 271 27.72 8.95 -4.99
C LEU A 271 27.41 7.64 -4.23
N ALA A 272 27.28 7.69 -2.91
CA ALA A 272 27.16 6.48 -2.08
C ALA A 272 25.72 6.18 -1.60
N GLY A 273 24.70 6.69 -2.27
CA GLY A 273 23.30 6.29 -2.02
C GLY A 273 23.04 4.86 -2.49
N VAL A 274 22.36 4.06 -1.67
CA VAL A 274 22.15 2.63 -1.92
C VAL A 274 20.72 2.25 -2.32
N THR A 275 19.77 3.18 -2.25
CA THR A 275 18.40 3.00 -2.77
C THR A 275 18.20 3.74 -4.08
N LEU A 276 18.53 5.03 -4.12
CA LEU A 276 18.30 5.87 -5.29
C LEU A 276 19.41 5.66 -6.34
N PRO A 277 19.08 5.74 -7.65
CA PRO A 277 20.05 5.57 -8.71
C PRO A 277 21.01 6.75 -8.81
N GLN A 278 22.14 6.56 -9.50
CA GLN A 278 23.16 7.57 -9.69
C GLN A 278 22.62 8.87 -10.32
N SER A 279 21.63 8.77 -11.20
CA SER A 279 20.96 9.92 -11.82
C SER A 279 20.23 10.82 -10.81
N MET A 280 19.94 10.31 -9.61
CA MET A 280 19.34 11.04 -8.48
C MET A 280 20.34 11.44 -7.41
N GLY A 281 21.62 11.30 -7.65
CA GLY A 281 22.67 11.53 -6.66
C GLY A 281 22.95 10.32 -5.76
N GLY A 282 22.38 9.14 -6.08
CA GLY A 282 22.69 7.86 -5.47
C GLY A 282 23.88 7.17 -6.14
N ALA A 283 23.95 5.86 -6.09
CA ALA A 283 25.06 5.05 -6.56
C ALA A 283 24.70 4.18 -7.77
N ASP A 284 25.70 3.76 -8.53
CA ASP A 284 25.58 2.79 -9.62
C ASP A 284 25.31 1.35 -9.13
N TYR A 285 25.51 1.10 -7.85
CA TYR A 285 25.19 -0.17 -7.17
C TYR A 285 23.92 -0.10 -6.31
N SER A 286 23.09 0.92 -6.49
CA SER A 286 21.85 1.06 -5.75
C SER A 286 20.77 0.08 -6.25
N GLN A 287 19.80 -0.20 -5.38
CA GLN A 287 18.67 -1.10 -5.68
C GLN A 287 17.93 -0.66 -6.95
N LEU A 288 17.60 0.62 -7.07
CA LEU A 288 16.87 1.13 -8.22
C LEU A 288 17.73 1.22 -9.49
N GLN A 289 19.06 1.44 -9.36
CA GLN A 289 19.93 1.39 -10.52
C GLN A 289 19.99 -0.04 -11.09
N TYR A 290 20.12 -1.05 -10.23
CA TYR A 290 20.06 -2.44 -10.68
C TYR A 290 18.69 -2.78 -11.32
N ALA A 291 17.60 -2.28 -10.76
CA ALA A 291 16.28 -2.49 -11.36
C ALA A 291 16.16 -1.88 -12.75
N LEU A 292 16.74 -0.69 -12.96
CA LEU A 292 16.82 -0.02 -14.27
C LEU A 292 17.68 -0.78 -15.27
N ASP A 293 18.87 -1.20 -14.85
CA ASP A 293 19.81 -1.90 -15.71
C ASP A 293 19.27 -3.25 -16.18
N GLU A 294 18.48 -3.90 -15.33
CA GLU A 294 17.81 -5.17 -15.61
C GLU A 294 16.42 -4.99 -16.27
N GLY A 295 15.89 -3.78 -16.38
CA GLY A 295 14.58 -3.49 -16.97
C GLY A 295 13.39 -3.97 -16.15
N VAL A 296 13.52 -4.01 -14.82
CA VAL A 296 12.53 -4.50 -13.86
C VAL A 296 12.06 -3.44 -12.85
N GLU A 297 12.26 -2.17 -13.16
CA GLU A 297 11.83 -1.03 -12.33
C GLU A 297 10.32 -1.00 -12.08
N ASN A 298 9.55 -1.72 -12.89
CA ASN A 298 8.09 -1.82 -12.77
C ASN A 298 7.63 -3.13 -12.07
N LYS A 299 8.53 -3.89 -11.45
CA LYS A 299 8.22 -5.15 -10.77
C LYS A 299 7.20 -4.99 -9.65
N TRP A 300 7.16 -3.83 -9.00
CA TRP A 300 6.21 -3.46 -7.96
C TRP A 300 4.74 -3.55 -8.37
N ILE A 301 4.42 -3.62 -9.67
CA ILE A 301 3.04 -3.78 -10.14
C ILE A 301 2.45 -5.13 -9.72
N THR A 302 3.27 -6.16 -9.62
CA THR A 302 2.85 -7.54 -9.32
C THR A 302 3.44 -8.10 -8.03
N ASP A 303 4.59 -7.57 -7.58
CA ASP A 303 5.36 -8.14 -6.49
C ASP A 303 5.79 -7.09 -5.46
N SER A 304 5.96 -7.53 -4.21
CA SER A 304 6.27 -6.65 -3.08
C SER A 304 7.71 -6.11 -3.13
N MET A 305 7.88 -4.92 -2.54
CA MET A 305 9.16 -4.26 -2.32
C MET A 305 9.38 -4.08 -0.82
N GLY A 306 10.10 -5.03 -0.21
CA GLY A 306 10.35 -5.06 1.22
C GLY A 306 11.76 -4.62 1.60
N GLY A 307 12.21 -5.00 2.80
CA GLY A 307 13.59 -4.86 3.24
C GLY A 307 13.78 -4.19 4.59
N GLU A 308 14.97 -3.65 4.82
CA GLU A 308 15.39 -3.09 6.10
C GLU A 308 15.95 -1.67 5.92
N VAL A 309 15.52 -0.76 6.79
CA VAL A 309 16.17 0.54 6.94
C VAL A 309 17.59 0.32 7.46
N ARG A 310 18.57 0.98 6.85
CA ARG A 310 19.95 0.85 7.29
C ARG A 310 20.13 1.24 8.77
N PRO A 311 20.88 0.48 9.58
CA PRO A 311 20.99 0.68 11.04
C PRO A 311 21.31 2.12 11.46
N GLU A 312 22.13 2.85 10.69
CA GLU A 312 22.58 4.20 10.99
C GLU A 312 21.46 5.25 11.02
N ILE A 313 20.35 5.00 10.31
CA ILE A 313 19.23 5.96 10.18
C ILE A 313 17.91 5.41 10.73
N GLN A 314 17.92 4.21 11.31
CA GLN A 314 16.75 3.65 11.99
C GLN A 314 16.27 4.56 13.12
N GLY A 315 14.95 4.63 13.31
CA GLY A 315 14.30 5.45 14.33
C GLY A 315 14.29 6.96 14.03
N SER A 316 14.77 7.40 12.85
CA SER A 316 14.84 8.82 12.49
C SER A 316 14.38 9.13 11.07
N VAL A 317 14.69 8.28 10.08
CA VAL A 317 14.55 8.65 8.66
C VAL A 317 13.11 8.92 8.23
N PHE A 318 12.11 8.21 8.74
CA PHE A 318 10.71 8.45 8.38
C PHE A 318 10.19 9.82 8.83
N GLY A 319 10.79 10.42 9.88
CA GLY A 319 10.50 11.79 10.31
C GLY A 319 11.02 12.87 9.34
N THR A 320 11.76 12.50 8.29
CA THR A 320 12.25 13.46 7.28
C THR A 320 11.33 13.62 6.06
N TRP A 321 10.14 12.99 6.05
CA TRP A 321 9.19 12.98 4.93
C TRP A 321 8.87 14.37 4.36
N GLY A 322 8.65 15.36 5.23
CA GLY A 322 8.33 16.72 4.84
C GLY A 322 9.54 17.63 4.63
N SER A 323 10.72 17.25 5.12
CA SER A 323 11.92 18.10 5.12
C SER A 323 13.00 17.69 4.09
N GLY A 324 12.85 16.51 3.51
CA GLY A 324 13.83 15.94 2.57
C GLY A 324 15.08 15.37 3.26
N ALA A 325 16.05 14.95 2.45
CA ALA A 325 17.29 14.32 2.92
C ALA A 325 18.10 15.21 3.86
N SER A 326 18.72 14.60 4.86
CA SER A 326 19.56 15.26 5.85
C SER A 326 20.81 14.42 6.17
N GLY A 327 21.99 15.00 5.99
CA GLY A 327 23.25 14.32 6.35
C GLY A 327 23.56 13.10 5.49
N SER A 328 23.51 11.92 6.09
CA SER A 328 23.77 10.62 5.43
C SER A 328 22.53 9.98 4.80
N ASP A 329 21.36 10.63 4.87
CA ASP A 329 20.11 10.06 4.38
C ASP A 329 19.88 10.43 2.91
N ASP A 330 19.34 9.51 2.12
CA ASP A 330 18.65 9.83 0.88
C ASP A 330 17.29 10.50 1.21
N ASP A 331 16.64 11.10 0.22
CA ASP A 331 15.28 11.64 0.41
C ASP A 331 14.29 10.48 0.65
N ILE A 332 13.79 10.35 1.88
CA ILE A 332 12.89 9.25 2.26
C ILE A 332 11.63 9.19 1.40
N LYS A 333 11.12 10.36 1.00
CA LYS A 333 9.95 10.42 0.13
C LYS A 333 10.28 9.88 -1.26
N ALA A 334 11.43 10.28 -1.81
CA ALA A 334 11.91 9.75 -3.07
C ALA A 334 12.18 8.23 -2.99
N CYS A 335 12.80 7.75 -1.91
CA CYS A 335 13.06 6.33 -1.72
C CYS A 335 11.75 5.52 -1.73
N ILE A 336 10.76 5.92 -0.94
CA ILE A 336 9.46 5.23 -0.84
C ILE A 336 8.71 5.28 -2.17
N GLU A 337 8.60 6.47 -2.78
CA GLU A 337 7.82 6.68 -4.01
C GLU A 337 8.45 6.03 -5.24
N MET A 338 9.77 5.91 -5.27
CA MET A 338 10.49 5.36 -6.42
C MET A 338 10.68 3.85 -6.37
N GLU A 339 10.94 3.32 -5.18
CA GLU A 339 10.98 1.88 -4.97
C GLU A 339 9.57 1.27 -5.00
N HIS A 340 8.52 2.09 -4.83
CA HIS A 340 7.16 1.60 -4.55
C HIS A 340 7.14 0.70 -3.31
N THR A 341 7.80 1.17 -2.25
CA THR A 341 8.04 0.42 -1.01
C THR A 341 6.75 -0.14 -0.43
N THR A 342 6.71 -1.44 -0.16
CA THR A 342 5.58 -2.12 0.49
C THR A 342 5.72 -2.07 2.01
N TRP A 343 6.89 -2.46 2.53
CA TRP A 343 7.18 -2.51 3.97
C TRP A 343 8.68 -2.40 4.23
N LYS A 344 9.05 -1.92 5.42
CA LYS A 344 10.45 -1.85 5.87
C LYS A 344 10.59 -2.22 7.34
N LEU A 345 11.57 -3.05 7.65
CA LEU A 345 12.03 -3.28 9.01
C LEU A 345 12.77 -2.03 9.51
N ASP A 346 12.32 -1.48 10.65
CA ASP A 346 13.00 -0.44 11.39
C ASP A 346 13.09 -0.84 12.87
N GLN A 347 14.28 -1.28 13.31
CA GLN A 347 14.50 -1.71 14.69
C GLN A 347 14.48 -0.52 15.67
N GLY A 348 14.63 0.72 15.17
CA GLY A 348 14.55 1.97 15.92
C GLY A 348 13.14 2.54 16.02
N SER A 349 12.09 1.82 15.58
CA SER A 349 10.71 2.32 15.47
C SER A 349 10.13 2.86 16.79
N THR A 350 10.66 2.46 17.95
CA THR A 350 10.31 3.05 19.26
C THR A 350 10.74 4.50 19.42
N GLY A 351 11.62 5.00 18.54
CA GLY A 351 12.06 6.41 18.51
C GLY A 351 11.03 7.34 17.88
N TYR A 352 10.06 6.82 17.15
CA TYR A 352 9.02 7.62 16.50
C TYR A 352 7.84 7.92 17.44
N SER A 353 7.29 9.12 17.32
CA SER A 353 6.00 9.44 17.94
C SER A 353 4.84 8.99 17.06
N PRO A 354 3.85 8.25 17.59
CA PRO A 354 2.65 7.88 16.80
C PRO A 354 1.83 9.07 16.30
N THR A 355 2.08 10.28 16.84
CA THR A 355 1.43 11.53 16.44
C THR A 355 2.29 12.39 15.52
N ASP A 356 3.48 11.93 15.14
CA ASP A 356 4.33 12.63 14.19
C ASP A 356 3.70 12.59 12.79
N PRO A 357 3.37 13.76 12.19
CA PRO A 357 2.69 13.82 10.91
C PRO A 357 3.56 13.31 9.76
N ASP A 358 4.87 13.52 9.81
CA ASP A 358 5.79 13.11 8.75
C ASP A 358 5.99 11.58 8.74
N VAL A 359 6.23 10.98 9.92
CA VAL A 359 6.27 9.52 10.04
C VAL A 359 4.93 8.90 9.63
N GLY A 360 3.82 9.50 10.05
CA GLY A 360 2.47 9.04 9.67
C GLY A 360 2.23 9.11 8.16
N ALA A 361 2.69 10.16 7.49
CA ALA A 361 2.58 10.31 6.05
C ALA A 361 3.43 9.26 5.31
N ALA A 362 4.68 9.06 5.73
CA ALA A 362 5.58 8.06 5.16
C ALA A 362 5.02 6.64 5.29
N VAL A 363 4.54 6.26 6.48
CA VAL A 363 3.97 4.92 6.73
C VAL A 363 2.67 4.68 5.94
N ARG A 364 1.81 5.71 5.78
CA ARG A 364 0.62 5.57 4.94
C ARG A 364 0.97 5.44 3.46
N ALA A 365 1.99 6.13 2.98
CA ALA A 365 2.44 6.05 1.59
C ALA A 365 2.99 4.66 1.24
N MET A 366 3.72 4.00 2.16
CA MET A 366 4.23 2.63 1.90
C MET A 366 3.07 1.65 1.65
N GLY A 367 3.22 0.81 0.62
CA GLY A 367 2.21 -0.15 0.20
C GLY A 367 0.93 0.52 -0.31
N TYR A 368 -0.21 -0.01 0.07
CA TYR A 368 -1.53 0.49 -0.29
C TYR A 368 -2.09 1.45 0.77
N ASP A 369 -2.90 2.41 0.33
CA ASP A 369 -3.77 3.24 1.19
C ASP A 369 -5.14 3.35 0.53
N LEU A 370 -6.03 2.41 0.85
CA LEU A 370 -7.30 2.22 0.15
C LEU A 370 -8.38 3.12 0.72
N THR A 371 -9.13 3.78 -0.18
CA THR A 371 -10.29 4.61 0.14
C THR A 371 -11.48 4.16 -0.70
N VAL A 372 -12.68 4.17 -0.13
CA VAL A 372 -13.95 4.01 -0.85
C VAL A 372 -14.59 5.40 -0.99
N PRO A 373 -14.42 6.09 -2.13
CA PRO A 373 -15.05 7.40 -2.32
C PRO A 373 -16.57 7.28 -2.45
N ASP A 374 -17.07 6.23 -3.12
CA ASP A 374 -18.47 6.09 -3.45
C ASP A 374 -18.94 4.64 -3.32
N ALA A 375 -20.17 4.46 -2.80
CA ALA A 375 -20.91 3.21 -2.85
C ALA A 375 -22.21 3.38 -3.67
N TYR A 376 -22.60 2.36 -4.41
CA TYR A 376 -23.71 2.39 -5.36
C TYR A 376 -24.72 1.30 -5.03
N TYR A 377 -25.92 1.64 -4.58
CA TYR A 377 -26.97 0.67 -4.27
C TYR A 377 -28.33 1.36 -4.19
N GLY A 378 -29.43 0.60 -4.28
CA GLY A 378 -30.76 1.09 -4.00
C GLY A 378 -30.99 1.24 -2.50
N SER A 379 -31.51 2.37 -2.04
CA SER A 379 -31.81 2.62 -0.62
C SER A 379 -32.85 1.65 -0.04
N SER A 380 -33.67 1.03 -0.88
CA SER A 380 -34.68 0.02 -0.51
C SER A 380 -34.62 -1.16 -1.48
N VAL A 381 -34.51 -2.37 -0.95
CA VAL A 381 -34.32 -3.58 -1.74
C VAL A 381 -35.21 -4.72 -1.27
N SER A 382 -35.64 -5.57 -2.21
CA SER A 382 -36.35 -6.82 -1.89
C SER A 382 -35.86 -7.94 -2.82
N GLY A 383 -35.58 -9.11 -2.28
CA GLY A 383 -35.03 -10.22 -3.04
C GLY A 383 -33.55 -10.00 -3.40
N THR A 384 -33.25 -9.71 -4.66
CA THR A 384 -31.86 -9.44 -5.11
C THR A 384 -31.51 -7.96 -5.04
N ALA A 385 -30.42 -7.62 -4.37
CA ALA A 385 -29.85 -6.27 -4.34
C ALA A 385 -28.55 -6.23 -5.14
N LYS A 386 -28.40 -5.26 -6.04
CA LYS A 386 -27.14 -4.93 -6.70
C LYS A 386 -26.41 -3.89 -5.86
N ILE A 387 -25.14 -4.14 -5.55
CA ILE A 387 -24.27 -3.28 -4.73
C ILE A 387 -22.96 -3.10 -5.47
N GLY A 388 -22.52 -1.86 -5.63
CA GLY A 388 -21.23 -1.51 -6.20
C GLY A 388 -20.46 -0.57 -5.28
N VAL A 389 -19.15 -0.51 -5.46
CA VAL A 389 -18.23 0.44 -4.80
C VAL A 389 -17.18 0.90 -5.78
N LYS A 390 -16.70 2.13 -5.65
CA LYS A 390 -15.41 2.53 -6.18
C LYS A 390 -14.37 2.41 -5.08
N ILE A 391 -13.16 1.95 -5.41
CA ILE A 391 -12.03 1.85 -4.48
C ILE A 391 -10.83 2.52 -5.13
N SER A 392 -10.24 3.48 -4.44
CA SER A 392 -9.02 4.19 -4.82
C SER A 392 -7.85 3.73 -3.97
N ASN A 393 -6.62 3.92 -4.48
CA ASN A 393 -5.39 3.66 -3.76
C ASN A 393 -4.48 4.90 -3.80
N ASP A 394 -4.28 5.54 -2.66
CA ASP A 394 -3.40 6.70 -2.49
C ASP A 394 -1.99 6.31 -2.02
N GLY A 395 -1.73 5.02 -1.79
CA GLY A 395 -0.42 4.47 -1.49
C GLY A 395 0.48 4.38 -2.73
N VAL A 396 1.70 3.86 -2.57
CA VAL A 396 2.69 3.77 -3.67
C VAL A 396 2.70 2.41 -4.37
N ALA A 397 2.02 1.40 -3.82
CA ALA A 397 1.97 0.04 -4.35
C ALA A 397 0.55 -0.55 -4.23
N PRO A 398 0.18 -1.57 -5.02
CA PRO A 398 -1.10 -2.26 -4.87
C PRO A 398 -1.12 -3.12 -3.59
N PHE A 399 -2.30 -3.62 -3.24
CA PHE A 399 -2.45 -4.71 -2.29
C PHE A 399 -2.20 -6.03 -3.01
N TYR A 400 -1.25 -6.84 -2.55
CA TYR A 400 -0.78 -8.02 -3.32
C TYR A 400 -1.50 -9.34 -2.99
N HIS A 401 -2.43 -9.33 -2.03
CA HIS A 401 -3.06 -10.56 -1.55
C HIS A 401 -4.51 -10.67 -2.03
N PRO A 402 -4.94 -11.81 -2.59
CA PRO A 402 -6.30 -11.99 -3.09
C PRO A 402 -7.27 -12.31 -1.95
N TRP A 403 -7.35 -11.42 -0.94
CA TRP A 403 -8.24 -11.62 0.20
C TRP A 403 -9.70 -11.40 -0.18
N THR A 404 -10.56 -12.16 0.49
CA THR A 404 -12.00 -12.07 0.27
C THR A 404 -12.56 -10.73 0.73
N VAL A 405 -13.21 -10.00 -0.17
CA VAL A 405 -14.03 -8.85 0.18
C VAL A 405 -15.44 -9.32 0.51
N ARG A 406 -15.94 -8.94 1.66
CA ARG A 406 -17.21 -9.37 2.21
C ARG A 406 -18.16 -8.19 2.42
N LEU A 407 -19.37 -8.29 1.91
CA LEU A 407 -20.46 -7.37 2.23
C LEU A 407 -21.26 -7.90 3.42
N GLY A 408 -21.86 -7.02 4.18
CA GLY A 408 -22.68 -7.40 5.32
C GLY A 408 -23.79 -6.40 5.62
N LEU A 409 -24.75 -6.85 6.44
CA LEU A 409 -25.77 -6.00 7.03
C LEU A 409 -25.64 -6.02 8.54
N LYS A 410 -25.58 -4.83 9.16
CA LYS A 410 -25.67 -4.67 10.62
C LYS A 410 -27.06 -4.16 10.99
N ASP A 411 -27.62 -4.73 12.03
CA ASP A 411 -28.85 -4.24 12.63
C ASP A 411 -28.62 -2.98 13.49
N SER A 412 -29.69 -2.41 14.04
CA SER A 412 -29.62 -1.21 14.90
C SER A 412 -28.80 -1.39 16.19
N SER A 413 -28.48 -2.64 16.58
CA SER A 413 -27.57 -2.94 17.70
C SER A 413 -26.09 -2.98 17.27
N GLY A 414 -25.80 -2.87 15.98
CA GLY A 414 -24.47 -3.02 15.40
C GLY A 414 -24.05 -4.47 15.15
N LYS A 415 -24.96 -5.44 15.35
CA LYS A 415 -24.69 -6.85 15.09
C LYS A 415 -24.80 -7.16 13.60
N VAL A 416 -23.82 -7.84 13.03
CA VAL A 416 -23.86 -8.39 11.68
C VAL A 416 -24.91 -9.52 11.64
N VAL A 417 -25.95 -9.36 10.82
CA VAL A 417 -27.06 -10.31 10.70
C VAL A 417 -27.02 -11.12 9.41
N LYS A 418 -26.29 -10.65 8.40
CA LYS A 418 -26.10 -11.32 7.12
C LYS A 418 -24.76 -10.92 6.51
N THR A 419 -24.13 -11.85 5.80
CA THR A 419 -22.92 -11.59 5.03
C THR A 419 -22.95 -12.28 3.68
N TRP A 420 -22.16 -11.74 2.72
CA TRP A 420 -21.95 -12.30 1.39
C TRP A 420 -20.49 -12.08 1.00
N ASP A 421 -19.80 -13.13 0.61
CA ASP A 421 -18.47 -13.03 0.02
C ASP A 421 -18.60 -12.63 -1.45
N THR A 422 -17.75 -11.71 -1.89
CA THR A 422 -17.73 -11.21 -3.27
C THR A 422 -16.59 -11.86 -4.06
N SER A 423 -16.60 -11.64 -5.38
CA SER A 423 -15.47 -11.96 -6.26
C SER A 423 -14.58 -10.73 -6.54
N TRP A 424 -14.70 -9.68 -5.75
CA TRP A 424 -13.91 -8.45 -5.93
C TRP A 424 -12.44 -8.70 -5.61
N ASP A 425 -11.58 -8.23 -6.48
CA ASP A 425 -10.14 -8.46 -6.43
C ASP A 425 -9.40 -7.14 -6.19
N LEU A 426 -9.03 -6.88 -4.94
CA LEU A 426 -8.35 -5.65 -4.55
C LEU A 426 -6.91 -5.54 -5.11
N THR A 427 -6.34 -6.62 -5.61
CA THR A 427 -5.01 -6.57 -6.26
C THR A 427 -5.02 -5.73 -7.54
N LYS A 428 -6.21 -5.43 -8.08
CA LYS A 428 -6.38 -4.56 -9.27
C LYS A 428 -6.41 -3.07 -8.95
N VAL A 429 -6.53 -2.70 -7.66
CA VAL A 429 -6.61 -1.30 -7.25
C VAL A 429 -5.21 -0.68 -7.22
N MET A 430 -4.78 -0.15 -8.37
CA MET A 430 -3.46 0.44 -8.55
C MET A 430 -3.38 1.84 -7.92
N PRO A 431 -2.17 2.28 -7.52
CA PRO A 431 -1.93 3.67 -7.11
C PRO A 431 -2.49 4.67 -8.13
N LEU A 432 -3.23 5.68 -7.66
CA LEU A 432 -3.81 6.70 -8.56
C LEU A 432 -2.74 7.47 -9.34
N LYS A 433 -1.58 7.64 -8.74
CA LYS A 433 -0.44 8.35 -9.32
C LYS A 433 0.85 7.65 -8.97
N ILE A 434 1.84 7.82 -9.82
CA ILE A 434 3.23 7.40 -9.60
C ILE A 434 4.15 8.59 -9.75
N ARG A 435 5.29 8.60 -9.06
CA ARG A 435 6.34 9.58 -9.30
C ARG A 435 6.92 9.35 -10.69
N ALA A 436 7.07 10.42 -11.47
CA ALA A 436 7.64 10.32 -12.82
C ALA A 436 9.09 9.83 -12.76
N PHE A 437 9.42 8.87 -13.63
CA PHE A 437 10.75 8.38 -13.85
C PHE A 437 11.21 8.89 -15.23
N PRO A 438 12.29 9.63 -15.42
CA PRO A 438 13.38 10.04 -14.55
C PRO A 438 13.35 11.53 -14.15
N ASP A 439 12.26 12.10 -13.73
CA ASP A 439 12.21 13.51 -13.31
C ASP A 439 12.75 13.68 -11.88
N TRP A 440 14.07 13.82 -11.80
CA TRP A 440 14.86 13.70 -10.59
C TRP A 440 15.38 15.04 -10.09
N ASN A 441 14.60 16.07 -10.13
CA ASN A 441 15.04 17.33 -9.55
C ASN A 441 15.05 17.20 -8.02
N ALA A 442 16.17 16.72 -7.48
CA ALA A 442 16.42 16.77 -6.04
C ALA A 442 16.18 18.20 -5.55
N GLY A 443 15.19 18.39 -4.67
CA GLY A 443 14.85 19.68 -4.07
C GLY A 443 13.79 20.52 -4.78
N THR A 444 13.15 20.04 -5.86
CA THR A 444 11.95 20.65 -6.46
C THR A 444 10.75 19.72 -6.29
N ASP A 445 9.53 20.25 -6.42
CA ASP A 445 8.31 19.43 -6.35
C ASP A 445 8.38 18.29 -7.38
N PRO A 446 8.23 17.02 -6.94
CA PRO A 446 8.30 15.89 -7.85
C PRO A 446 7.14 15.94 -8.85
N THR A 447 7.41 15.53 -10.10
CA THR A 447 6.36 15.36 -11.10
C THR A 447 5.66 14.03 -10.86
N TYR A 448 4.33 14.07 -10.72
CA TYR A 448 3.51 12.87 -10.64
C TYR A 448 2.77 12.64 -11.95
N LEU A 449 2.69 11.37 -12.35
CA LEU A 449 1.92 10.92 -13.50
C LEU A 449 0.65 10.22 -13.02
N PRO A 450 -0.53 10.51 -13.59
CA PRO A 450 -1.71 9.69 -13.36
C PRO A 450 -1.43 8.25 -13.79
N TYR A 451 -1.74 7.27 -12.91
CA TYR A 451 -1.50 5.86 -13.20
C TYR A 451 -2.76 5.01 -13.07
N GLY A 452 -3.22 4.70 -11.86
CA GLY A 452 -4.46 3.95 -11.63
C GLY A 452 -5.71 4.79 -11.84
N TYR A 453 -6.83 4.17 -11.54
CA TYR A 453 -8.16 4.77 -11.48
C TYR A 453 -8.84 4.32 -10.20
N PRO A 454 -9.86 5.05 -9.69
CA PRO A 454 -10.80 4.46 -8.78
C PRO A 454 -11.44 3.23 -9.43
N GLU A 455 -11.13 2.03 -8.95
CA GLU A 455 -11.61 0.77 -9.53
C GLU A 455 -13.06 0.53 -9.12
N TYR A 456 -13.93 0.21 -10.08
CA TYR A 456 -15.34 -0.07 -9.80
C TYR A 456 -15.58 -1.57 -9.73
N PHE A 457 -16.15 -1.99 -8.61
CA PHE A 457 -16.58 -3.37 -8.37
C PHE A 457 -18.10 -3.40 -8.14
N ASP A 458 -18.79 -4.39 -8.66
CA ASP A 458 -20.17 -4.64 -8.30
C ASP A 458 -20.48 -6.14 -8.10
N THR A 459 -21.58 -6.41 -7.39
CA THR A 459 -22.11 -7.76 -7.20
C THR A 459 -23.61 -7.70 -6.94
N SER A 460 -24.28 -8.83 -7.11
CA SER A 460 -25.69 -9.01 -6.73
C SER A 460 -25.77 -9.95 -5.55
N VAL A 461 -26.46 -9.55 -4.48
CA VAL A 461 -26.64 -10.33 -3.25
C VAL A 461 -28.12 -10.67 -3.05
N ASP A 462 -28.37 -11.85 -2.49
CA ASP A 462 -29.74 -12.28 -2.15
C ASP A 462 -30.10 -11.84 -0.72
N THR A 463 -31.06 -10.94 -0.61
CA THR A 463 -31.61 -10.42 0.65
C THR A 463 -32.89 -11.12 1.09
N SER A 464 -33.42 -12.10 0.34
CA SER A 464 -34.71 -12.75 0.60
C SER A 464 -34.82 -13.42 1.96
N SER A 465 -33.70 -13.85 2.52
CA SER A 465 -33.61 -14.47 3.86
C SER A 465 -33.41 -13.45 5.00
N VAL A 466 -33.29 -12.17 4.68
CA VAL A 466 -33.12 -11.09 5.67
C VAL A 466 -34.52 -10.62 6.12
N ALA A 467 -34.72 -10.44 7.41
CA ALA A 467 -35.97 -9.88 7.91
C ALA A 467 -36.18 -8.45 7.37
N SER A 468 -37.44 -8.08 7.13
CA SER A 468 -37.74 -6.71 6.72
C SER A 468 -37.36 -5.71 7.81
N GLY A 469 -36.67 -4.63 7.42
CA GLY A 469 -36.19 -3.58 8.34
C GLY A 469 -35.08 -2.75 7.76
N SER A 470 -34.66 -1.74 8.51
CA SER A 470 -33.55 -0.87 8.18
C SER A 470 -32.24 -1.43 8.74
N TYR A 471 -31.19 -1.43 7.90
CA TYR A 471 -29.87 -1.96 8.21
C TYR A 471 -28.79 -0.97 7.80
N GLN A 472 -27.61 -1.13 8.36
CA GLN A 472 -26.36 -0.54 7.88
C GLN A 472 -25.71 -1.52 6.90
N LEU A 473 -25.58 -1.13 5.64
CA LEU A 473 -24.75 -1.85 4.66
C LEU A 473 -23.29 -1.63 5.02
N VAL A 474 -22.51 -2.71 5.11
CA VAL A 474 -21.09 -2.67 5.52
C VAL A 474 -20.23 -3.56 4.64
N MET A 475 -18.95 -3.25 4.57
CA MET A 475 -17.94 -4.00 3.84
C MET A 475 -16.75 -4.34 4.75
N ASP A 476 -16.18 -5.53 4.59
CA ASP A 476 -14.98 -5.99 5.29
C ASP A 476 -14.04 -6.68 4.30
N VAL A 477 -12.75 -6.64 4.56
CA VAL A 477 -11.73 -7.44 3.87
C VAL A 477 -11.20 -8.47 4.82
N VAL A 478 -11.56 -9.72 4.57
CA VAL A 478 -11.30 -10.83 5.49
C VAL A 478 -9.82 -11.17 5.52
N ASN A 479 -9.14 -10.79 6.61
CA ASN A 479 -7.76 -11.21 6.84
C ASN A 479 -7.72 -12.72 7.14
N PRO A 480 -7.03 -13.54 6.33
CA PRO A 480 -6.94 -14.99 6.56
C PRO A 480 -6.37 -15.36 7.94
N LEU A 481 -5.50 -14.51 8.50
CA LEU A 481 -4.99 -14.70 9.86
C LEU A 481 -6.11 -14.79 10.91
N SER A 482 -7.28 -14.19 10.66
CA SER A 482 -8.43 -14.25 11.58
C SER A 482 -8.99 -15.68 11.78
N ALA A 483 -8.73 -16.58 10.85
CA ALA A 483 -9.09 -17.99 10.98
C ALA A 483 -8.17 -18.74 11.98
N VAL A 484 -7.00 -18.20 12.25
CA VAL A 484 -5.98 -18.78 13.15
C VAL A 484 -5.96 -18.05 14.50
N ASN A 485 -6.07 -16.73 14.48
CA ASN A 485 -6.00 -15.91 15.68
C ASN A 485 -6.99 -14.73 15.63
N ALA A 486 -7.78 -14.58 16.69
CA ALA A 486 -8.77 -13.49 16.80
C ALA A 486 -8.15 -12.08 16.96
N ALA A 487 -6.86 -11.99 17.25
CA ALA A 487 -6.13 -10.71 17.29
C ALA A 487 -5.75 -10.17 15.90
N ALA A 488 -6.02 -10.93 14.82
CA ALA A 488 -5.71 -10.53 13.46
C ALA A 488 -6.25 -9.13 13.16
N LYS A 489 -5.38 -8.27 12.61
CA LYS A 489 -5.75 -6.90 12.23
C LYS A 489 -6.54 -6.93 10.92
N SER A 490 -7.73 -6.33 10.91
CA SER A 490 -8.50 -6.16 9.67
C SER A 490 -7.80 -5.17 8.73
N LEU A 491 -7.92 -5.38 7.42
CA LEU A 491 -7.62 -4.32 6.46
C LEU A 491 -8.69 -3.23 6.61
N ARG A 492 -8.28 -2.00 6.79
CA ARG A 492 -9.16 -0.85 7.05
C ARG A 492 -8.95 0.21 5.97
N PHE A 493 -10.06 0.82 5.58
CA PHE A 493 -10.08 1.87 4.56
C PHE A 493 -9.87 3.26 5.17
N ALA A 494 -9.31 4.17 4.37
CA ALA A 494 -9.14 5.58 4.73
C ALA A 494 -10.47 6.36 4.64
N ASN A 495 -11.46 5.95 5.43
CA ASN A 495 -12.81 6.52 5.44
C ASN A 495 -13.29 6.85 6.85
N ALA A 496 -14.04 7.93 6.98
CA ALA A 496 -14.61 8.36 8.28
C ALA A 496 -15.63 7.35 8.86
N THR A 497 -16.21 6.50 8.03
CA THR A 497 -17.16 5.45 8.43
C THR A 497 -16.50 4.09 8.69
N GLN A 498 -15.17 4.04 8.72
CA GLN A 498 -14.42 2.83 9.09
C GLN A 498 -14.59 2.57 10.59
N ASN A 499 -15.15 1.43 10.94
CA ASN A 499 -15.38 1.04 12.32
C ASN A 499 -14.18 0.32 12.94
N ALA A 500 -14.08 0.36 14.27
CA ALA A 500 -13.01 -0.32 15.00
C ALA A 500 -13.08 -1.87 14.92
N ASP A 501 -14.23 -2.42 14.58
CA ASP A 501 -14.44 -3.87 14.40
C ASP A 501 -14.08 -4.38 13.00
N GLY A 502 -13.41 -3.56 12.18
CA GLY A 502 -12.94 -3.90 10.84
C GLY A 502 -13.92 -3.54 9.71
N TRP A 503 -15.20 -3.40 10.01
CA TRP A 503 -16.21 -3.10 8.99
C TRP A 503 -16.22 -1.63 8.58
N LEU A 504 -16.24 -1.37 7.27
CA LEU A 504 -16.51 -0.07 6.69
C LEU A 504 -18.02 0.11 6.52
N GLY A 505 -18.59 1.19 7.05
CA GLY A 505 -19.97 1.57 6.82
C GLY A 505 -20.14 2.19 5.42
N LEU A 506 -20.99 1.59 4.58
CA LEU A 506 -21.30 2.11 3.24
C LEU A 506 -22.55 2.98 3.22
N GLY A 507 -23.45 2.84 4.22
CA GLY A 507 -24.67 3.64 4.37
C GLY A 507 -25.88 2.80 4.77
N ALA A 508 -27.02 3.43 4.93
CA ALA A 508 -28.26 2.78 5.32
C ALA A 508 -28.94 2.09 4.11
N ILE A 509 -29.58 0.94 4.36
CA ILE A 509 -30.35 0.19 3.37
C ILE A 509 -31.57 -0.45 4.02
N ASP A 510 -32.74 -0.35 3.37
CA ASP A 510 -33.97 -0.99 3.80
C ASP A 510 -34.20 -2.31 3.05
N VAL A 511 -34.46 -3.39 3.77
CA VAL A 511 -34.71 -4.73 3.21
C VAL A 511 -36.17 -5.13 3.41
N GLY A 512 -36.78 -5.66 2.37
CA GLY A 512 -38.07 -6.31 2.45
C GLY A 512 -39.30 -5.39 2.35
N SER A 513 -39.11 -4.08 2.08
CA SER A 513 -40.22 -3.16 1.79
C SER A 513 -40.53 -3.18 0.29
N GLY A 514 -41.14 -4.28 -0.18
CA GLY A 514 -41.83 -4.29 -1.45
C GLY A 514 -43.03 -3.34 -1.36
N ASN A 515 -42.89 -2.16 -1.97
CA ASN A 515 -43.92 -1.21 -2.28
C ASN A 515 -44.88 -0.77 -1.16
N SER A 516 -44.47 0.20 -0.40
CA SER A 516 -45.42 1.17 0.20
C SER A 516 -44.69 2.52 0.26
N GLY A 517 -45.14 3.47 -0.55
CA GLY A 517 -44.68 4.85 -0.48
C GLY A 517 -44.87 5.42 0.93
N GLY A 518 -43.86 6.00 1.50
CA GLY A 518 -43.91 6.70 2.78
C GLY A 518 -42.57 6.85 3.41
N GLY A 519 -41.83 7.90 3.07
CA GLY A 519 -40.88 8.73 3.80
C GLY A 519 -40.00 8.13 4.84
N ASP A 520 -38.73 8.01 4.50
CA ASP A 520 -37.73 8.71 5.30
C ASP A 520 -36.48 8.96 4.40
N GLY A 521 -36.03 10.22 4.37
CA GLY A 521 -35.17 10.74 3.33
C GLY A 521 -33.76 10.19 3.37
N GLY A 522 -33.49 9.22 2.54
CA GLY A 522 -32.13 8.95 2.11
C GLY A 522 -31.66 10.07 1.16
N ALA A 523 -30.62 10.80 1.50
CA ALA A 523 -30.12 11.91 0.70
C ALA A 523 -29.66 11.42 -0.68
N THR A 524 -30.22 11.99 -1.77
CA THR A 524 -29.84 11.65 -3.15
C THR A 524 -28.78 12.63 -3.66
N SER A 525 -27.70 12.14 -4.24
CA SER A 525 -26.60 12.95 -4.77
C SER A 525 -26.72 13.17 -6.28
N TYR A 526 -26.32 14.35 -6.75
CA TYR A 526 -26.33 14.76 -8.16
C TYR A 526 -25.00 15.45 -8.47
N GLU A 527 -24.19 14.91 -9.38
CA GLU A 527 -22.92 15.50 -9.82
C GLU A 527 -23.16 16.73 -10.69
N ALA A 528 -22.35 17.77 -10.48
CA ALA A 528 -22.51 19.05 -11.19
C ALA A 528 -22.23 18.92 -12.69
N GLU A 529 -21.24 18.12 -13.07
CA GLU A 529 -20.82 17.86 -14.45
C GLU A 529 -21.73 16.86 -15.20
N ALA A 530 -22.71 16.27 -14.54
CA ALA A 530 -23.58 15.29 -15.18
C ALA A 530 -24.25 15.86 -16.44
N SER A 531 -24.27 15.10 -17.53
CA SER A 531 -24.82 15.53 -18.83
C SER A 531 -26.31 15.81 -18.81
N ALA A 532 -27.03 15.39 -17.74
CA ALA A 532 -28.43 15.70 -17.51
C ALA A 532 -28.67 17.12 -17.00
N ASN A 533 -27.62 17.83 -16.54
CA ASN A 533 -27.72 19.17 -16.02
C ASN A 533 -27.63 20.23 -17.11
N THR A 534 -28.24 21.38 -16.85
CA THR A 534 -28.21 22.52 -17.76
C THR A 534 -27.20 23.58 -17.31
N LEU A 535 -26.20 23.84 -18.14
CA LEU A 535 -25.19 24.90 -17.95
C LEU A 535 -25.52 26.09 -18.87
N THR A 536 -25.47 27.31 -18.33
CA THR A 536 -25.71 28.54 -19.13
C THR A 536 -24.70 29.62 -18.81
N GLY A 537 -24.62 30.66 -19.62
CA GLY A 537 -23.89 31.90 -19.34
C GLY A 537 -22.38 31.77 -19.27
N GLY A 538 -21.80 30.66 -19.70
CA GLY A 538 -20.37 30.39 -19.64
C GLY A 538 -19.93 29.47 -18.51
N ALA A 539 -20.86 28.95 -17.72
CA ALA A 539 -20.56 27.84 -16.79
C ALA A 539 -19.99 26.63 -17.56
N ALA A 540 -18.93 26.03 -17.08
CA ALA A 540 -18.24 24.95 -17.77
C ALA A 540 -17.69 23.90 -16.80
N VAL A 541 -17.64 22.65 -17.27
CA VAL A 541 -16.97 21.54 -16.59
C VAL A 541 -15.47 21.77 -16.60
N ALA A 542 -14.83 21.51 -15.46
CA ALA A 542 -13.38 21.62 -15.27
C ALA A 542 -12.88 20.43 -14.42
N ASP A 543 -11.62 20.04 -14.63
CA ASP A 543 -10.98 18.99 -13.86
C ASP A 543 -10.79 19.41 -12.39
N CYS A 544 -11.02 18.47 -11.48
CA CYS A 544 -10.87 18.67 -10.04
C CYS A 544 -10.44 17.37 -9.37
N THR A 545 -9.19 17.29 -8.96
CA THR A 545 -8.63 16.05 -8.37
C THR A 545 -9.19 15.70 -6.99
N GLY A 546 -9.74 16.67 -6.28
CA GLY A 546 -10.36 16.47 -4.95
C GLY A 546 -11.89 16.47 -4.98
N CYS A 547 -12.51 16.48 -6.17
CA CYS A 547 -13.94 16.43 -6.35
C CYS A 547 -14.43 15.01 -6.68
N SER A 548 -15.70 14.75 -6.41
CA SER A 548 -16.41 13.56 -6.87
C SER A 548 -16.33 13.46 -8.40
N GLY A 549 -16.18 12.25 -8.91
CA GLY A 549 -16.05 12.06 -10.37
C GLY A 549 -14.79 12.67 -11.01
N GLY A 550 -13.92 13.37 -10.23
CA GLY A 550 -12.72 14.02 -10.74
C GLY A 550 -12.98 15.32 -11.51
N GLN A 551 -14.22 15.83 -11.48
CA GLN A 551 -14.63 17.02 -12.21
C GLN A 551 -15.51 17.92 -11.33
N LYS A 552 -15.76 19.15 -11.79
CA LYS A 552 -16.63 20.15 -11.17
C LYS A 552 -17.18 21.09 -12.22
N VAL A 553 -18.17 21.87 -11.88
CA VAL A 553 -18.63 23.00 -12.71
C VAL A 553 -18.11 24.30 -12.14
N GLY A 554 -17.28 24.97 -12.92
CA GLY A 554 -16.73 26.30 -12.62
C GLY A 554 -17.33 27.39 -13.47
N TYR A 555 -16.76 28.63 -13.31
CA TYR A 555 -17.20 29.85 -14.00
C TYR A 555 -18.68 30.20 -13.76
N LEU A 556 -19.20 29.84 -12.58
CA LEU A 556 -20.52 30.22 -12.13
C LEU A 556 -20.51 31.67 -11.62
N GLY A 557 -21.52 32.42 -12.01
CA GLY A 557 -21.66 33.82 -11.60
C GLY A 557 -21.75 34.81 -12.77
N ASN A 558 -22.00 36.08 -12.50
CA ASN A 558 -22.17 37.11 -13.53
C ASN A 558 -23.20 36.74 -14.61
N GLY A 559 -24.26 36.01 -14.22
CA GLY A 559 -25.30 35.52 -15.11
C GLY A 559 -25.15 34.08 -15.59
N ALA A 560 -24.00 33.42 -15.27
CA ALA A 560 -23.86 32.00 -15.52
C ALA A 560 -24.58 31.17 -14.46
N THR A 561 -25.19 30.05 -14.86
CA THR A 561 -25.94 29.17 -13.96
C THR A 561 -25.63 27.69 -14.20
N LEU A 562 -25.72 26.92 -13.14
CA LEU A 562 -25.84 25.47 -13.17
C LEU A 562 -27.24 25.08 -12.66
N THR A 563 -27.98 24.32 -13.44
CA THR A 563 -29.29 23.78 -13.05
C THR A 563 -29.20 22.25 -13.04
N PHE A 564 -29.45 21.68 -11.88
CA PHE A 564 -29.70 20.25 -11.74
C PHE A 564 -31.12 19.95 -12.12
N ASP A 565 -31.31 19.09 -13.11
CA ASP A 565 -32.60 18.66 -13.61
C ASP A 565 -33.02 17.32 -12.99
N ASN A 566 -34.31 17.05 -12.90
CA ASN A 566 -34.87 15.80 -12.38
C ASN A 566 -34.49 15.49 -10.91
N VAL A 567 -34.41 16.51 -10.08
CA VAL A 567 -34.11 16.37 -8.66
C VAL A 567 -35.26 15.76 -7.89
N ALA A 568 -35.00 14.72 -7.10
CA ALA A 568 -35.98 14.04 -6.28
C ALA A 568 -36.36 14.92 -5.07
N GLY A 569 -37.65 15.26 -4.93
CA GLY A 569 -38.19 15.97 -3.79
C GLY A 569 -38.92 15.07 -2.79
N GLY A 570 -38.84 13.75 -2.95
CA GLY A 570 -39.48 12.79 -2.05
C GLY A 570 -40.98 13.05 -1.91
N SER A 571 -41.45 13.29 -0.68
CA SER A 571 -42.82 13.67 -0.37
C SER A 571 -43.15 15.17 -0.62
N GLY A 572 -42.11 15.95 -0.97
CA GLY A 572 -42.21 17.40 -1.14
C GLY A 572 -42.16 18.19 0.17
N GLY A 573 -41.97 19.52 0.06
CA GLY A 573 -41.86 20.45 1.19
C GLY A 573 -40.44 20.91 1.44
N ALA A 574 -40.18 21.44 2.64
CA ALA A 574 -38.91 21.97 3.05
C ALA A 574 -37.84 20.83 3.14
N THR A 575 -36.91 20.84 2.20
CA THR A 575 -35.89 19.79 2.05
C THR A 575 -34.50 20.40 2.20
N GLN A 576 -33.60 19.73 2.92
CA GLN A 576 -32.21 20.15 3.01
C GLN A 576 -31.47 19.77 1.73
N VAL A 577 -30.79 20.76 1.15
CA VAL A 577 -29.87 20.56 0.02
C VAL A 577 -28.47 20.90 0.51
N THR A 578 -27.58 19.92 0.50
CA THR A 578 -26.16 20.06 0.78
C THR A 578 -25.41 20.26 -0.52
N VAL A 579 -24.59 21.30 -0.62
CA VAL A 579 -23.76 21.61 -1.80
C VAL A 579 -22.30 21.35 -1.47
N ALA A 580 -21.65 20.47 -2.19
CA ALA A 580 -20.20 20.32 -2.18
C ALA A 580 -19.59 21.30 -3.19
N TYR A 581 -18.57 22.05 -2.76
CA TYR A 581 -17.97 23.13 -3.54
C TYR A 581 -16.47 23.24 -3.31
N THR A 582 -15.78 23.90 -4.25
CA THR A 582 -14.38 24.35 -4.08
C THR A 582 -14.33 25.88 -4.24
N SER A 583 -13.56 26.58 -3.38
CA SER A 583 -13.37 28.03 -3.50
C SER A 583 -12.18 28.51 -2.67
N ALA A 584 -11.11 28.94 -3.32
CA ALA A 584 -9.94 29.49 -2.60
C ALA A 584 -10.21 30.86 -1.92
N VAL A 585 -11.37 31.45 -2.13
CA VAL A 585 -11.80 32.73 -1.55
C VAL A 585 -13.22 32.66 -1.04
N ALA A 586 -13.58 33.53 -0.08
CA ALA A 586 -14.97 33.63 0.37
C ALA A 586 -15.88 34.11 -0.77
N ARG A 587 -17.01 33.41 -0.97
CA ARG A 587 -17.99 33.71 -2.02
C ARG A 587 -19.42 33.56 -1.49
N THR A 588 -20.38 34.04 -2.27
CA THR A 588 -21.81 33.83 -2.02
C THR A 588 -22.37 32.94 -3.12
N LEU A 589 -23.19 31.97 -2.75
CA LEU A 589 -23.92 31.10 -3.63
C LEU A 589 -25.41 31.40 -3.48
N GLN A 590 -26.11 31.58 -4.59
CA GLN A 590 -27.59 31.62 -4.64
C GLN A 590 -28.09 30.25 -5.08
N ILE A 591 -29.02 29.69 -4.32
CA ILE A 591 -29.64 28.39 -4.60
C ILE A 591 -31.15 28.56 -4.64
N SER A 592 -31.80 28.11 -5.71
CA SER A 592 -33.27 28.13 -5.85
C SER A 592 -33.80 26.81 -6.36
N ALA A 593 -35.04 26.47 -6.00
CA ALA A 593 -35.76 25.32 -6.51
C ALA A 593 -36.89 25.75 -7.43
N ASN A 594 -37.10 25.07 -8.54
CA ASN A 594 -38.23 25.22 -9.45
C ASN A 594 -38.49 26.68 -9.91
N GLY A 595 -37.44 27.48 -10.05
CA GLY A 595 -37.54 28.90 -10.39
C GLY A 595 -38.07 29.79 -9.26
N GLY A 596 -38.13 29.30 -8.03
CA GLY A 596 -38.56 30.05 -6.84
C GLY A 596 -37.53 31.08 -6.36
N THR A 597 -37.80 31.71 -5.22
CA THR A 597 -36.94 32.74 -4.63
C THR A 597 -35.61 32.14 -4.20
N PRO A 598 -34.45 32.69 -4.66
CA PRO A 598 -33.16 32.16 -4.27
C PRO A 598 -32.84 32.35 -2.78
N VAL A 599 -32.19 31.34 -2.19
CA VAL A 599 -31.57 31.38 -0.87
C VAL A 599 -30.10 31.74 -1.04
N ASN A 600 -29.61 32.76 -0.30
CA ASN A 600 -28.21 33.14 -0.31
C ASN A 600 -27.44 32.37 0.75
N VAL A 601 -26.36 31.72 0.36
CA VAL A 601 -25.48 30.97 1.25
C VAL A 601 -24.05 31.52 1.11
N SER A 602 -23.45 31.93 2.23
CA SER A 602 -22.04 32.31 2.24
C SER A 602 -21.17 31.07 2.38
N VAL A 603 -20.18 30.93 1.51
CA VAL A 603 -19.21 29.83 1.55
C VAL A 603 -17.86 30.33 2.04
N THR A 604 -17.23 29.54 2.92
CA THR A 604 -15.89 29.81 3.43
C THR A 604 -14.83 29.34 2.43
N PRO A 605 -13.64 29.96 2.37
CA PRO A 605 -12.56 29.44 1.54
C PRO A 605 -12.19 28.01 1.89
N THR A 606 -11.94 27.20 0.86
CA THR A 606 -11.22 25.93 0.96
C THR A 606 -9.71 26.18 0.87
N ALA A 607 -8.88 25.14 1.08
CA ALA A 607 -7.43 25.28 1.00
C ALA A 607 -6.97 25.77 -0.39
N ASP A 608 -7.66 25.33 -1.43
CA ASP A 608 -7.40 25.70 -2.84
C ASP A 608 -8.65 25.44 -3.71
N TRP A 609 -8.49 25.51 -5.02
CA TRP A 609 -9.56 25.23 -5.99
C TRP A 609 -9.78 23.74 -6.27
N GLN A 610 -9.04 22.83 -5.60
CA GLN A 610 -9.16 21.39 -5.74
C GLN A 610 -9.68 20.70 -4.47
N THR A 611 -9.69 21.41 -3.33
CA THR A 611 -10.17 20.90 -2.05
C THR A 611 -11.66 21.21 -1.90
N THR A 612 -12.47 20.20 -1.59
CA THR A 612 -13.92 20.37 -1.39
C THR A 612 -14.30 20.72 0.05
N ALA A 613 -15.37 21.50 0.19
CA ALA A 613 -16.10 21.70 1.44
C ALA A 613 -17.59 21.66 1.16
N THR A 614 -18.43 21.64 2.20
CA THR A 614 -19.89 21.58 2.05
C THR A 614 -20.58 22.77 2.70
N THR A 615 -21.73 23.14 2.13
CA THR A 615 -22.67 24.10 2.73
C THR A 615 -24.09 23.58 2.53
N THR A 616 -25.06 24.10 3.27
CA THR A 616 -26.45 23.64 3.22
C THR A 616 -27.43 24.78 3.00
N ALA A 617 -28.52 24.49 2.29
CA ALA A 617 -29.69 25.36 2.17
C ALA A 617 -30.96 24.51 2.33
N THR A 618 -32.02 25.12 2.87
CA THR A 618 -33.36 24.49 2.87
C THR A 618 -34.15 25.06 1.72
N LEU A 619 -34.67 24.19 0.84
CA LEU A 619 -35.45 24.54 -0.33
C LEU A 619 -36.83 23.84 -0.27
N ASP A 620 -37.88 24.50 -0.79
CA ASP A 620 -39.18 23.84 -0.96
C ASP A 620 -39.20 23.09 -2.28
N LEU A 621 -39.17 21.76 -2.22
CA LEU A 621 -39.24 20.87 -3.37
C LEU A 621 -40.70 20.35 -3.55
N ASN A 622 -41.09 20.12 -4.78
CA ASN A 622 -42.37 19.44 -5.09
C ASN A 622 -42.16 17.92 -4.87
N ALA A 623 -43.26 17.22 -4.53
CA ALA A 623 -43.25 15.77 -4.45
C ALA A 623 -42.86 15.14 -5.80
N GLY A 624 -42.09 14.05 -5.79
CA GLY A 624 -41.62 13.32 -6.98
C GLY A 624 -40.29 13.81 -7.53
N ASN A 625 -39.94 13.42 -8.76
CA ASN A 625 -38.57 13.53 -9.30
C ASN A 625 -38.45 14.57 -10.43
N ALA A 626 -39.32 15.57 -10.50
CA ALA A 626 -39.32 16.57 -11.57
C ALA A 626 -38.93 17.97 -11.10
N ASN A 627 -38.17 18.07 -9.98
CA ASN A 627 -37.68 19.35 -9.50
C ASN A 627 -36.41 19.78 -10.25
N THR A 628 -36.22 21.10 -10.27
CA THR A 628 -34.93 21.70 -10.67
C THR A 628 -34.32 22.42 -9.49
N VAL A 629 -32.98 22.32 -9.36
CA VAL A 629 -32.21 23.11 -8.38
C VAL A 629 -31.20 23.94 -9.16
N THR A 630 -31.30 25.26 -9.08
CA THR A 630 -30.43 26.18 -9.82
C THR A 630 -29.47 26.88 -8.88
N LEU A 631 -28.20 26.84 -9.22
CA LEU A 631 -27.07 27.47 -8.52
C LEU A 631 -26.51 28.62 -9.38
N ALA A 632 -26.31 29.79 -8.77
CA ALA A 632 -25.89 31.01 -9.44
C ALA A 632 -25.25 32.01 -8.46
N ASN A 633 -24.70 33.09 -9.01
CA ASN A 633 -24.48 34.37 -8.34
C ASN A 633 -24.55 35.49 -9.39
N PRO A 634 -25.68 36.12 -9.63
CA PRO A 634 -25.83 37.08 -10.71
C PRO A 634 -25.02 38.37 -10.55
N GLY A 635 -24.59 38.69 -9.32
CA GLY A 635 -23.87 39.93 -9.04
C GLY A 635 -22.35 39.76 -8.89
N ASP A 636 -21.83 38.53 -8.81
CA ASP A 636 -20.42 38.24 -8.61
C ASP A 636 -20.15 36.76 -8.97
N TRP A 637 -18.93 36.28 -8.72
CA TRP A 637 -18.57 34.88 -8.87
C TRP A 637 -19.14 34.01 -7.74
N ALA A 638 -19.76 32.89 -8.06
CA ALA A 638 -20.09 31.80 -7.15
C ALA A 638 -18.87 30.86 -6.93
N PRO A 639 -18.88 29.98 -5.92
CA PRO A 639 -17.90 28.89 -5.83
C PRO A 639 -18.06 27.94 -7.03
N ASP A 640 -17.02 27.15 -7.31
CA ASP A 640 -17.15 26.02 -8.24
C ASP A 640 -17.88 24.89 -7.53
N ILE A 641 -18.75 24.19 -8.23
CA ILE A 641 -19.65 23.18 -7.65
C ILE A 641 -19.22 21.78 -8.08
N ASP A 642 -19.05 20.92 -7.08
CA ASP A 642 -18.79 19.50 -7.23
C ASP A 642 -20.11 18.74 -7.39
N ARG A 643 -21.00 18.80 -6.41
CA ARG A 643 -22.30 18.11 -6.44
C ARG A 643 -23.30 18.74 -5.47
N ILE A 644 -24.57 18.32 -5.59
CA ILE A 644 -25.57 18.55 -4.54
C ILE A 644 -26.05 17.23 -3.99
N THR A 645 -26.46 17.23 -2.72
CA THR A 645 -27.11 16.10 -2.04
C THR A 645 -28.42 16.59 -1.45
N VAL A 646 -29.50 15.91 -1.75
CA VAL A 646 -30.88 16.29 -1.38
C VAL A 646 -31.46 15.22 -0.45
N GLY A 647 -31.85 15.63 0.77
CA GLY A 647 -32.41 14.69 1.75
C GLY A 647 -32.56 15.29 3.13
#